data_f09b7a6654e47c521ad6f7adf4de1590
#
_entry.id   f09b7a6654e47c521ad6f7adf4de1590
#
_cell.length_a   1.000
_cell.length_b   1.000
_cell.length_c   1.000
_cell.angle_alpha   90.00
_cell.angle_beta   90.00
_cell.angle_gamma   90.00
#
_symmetry.space_group_name_H-M   'P 1'
#
loop_
_entity.id
_entity.type
_entity.pdbx_description
1 polymer ?
#
loop_
_entity_poly.entity_id
_entity_poly.type
_entity_poly.pdbx_seq_one_letter_code
_entity_poly.pdbx_strand_id
1 'polypeptide(L)'
;MKDITKQVAGAMVVFVQGDKWRFSYISKRKVKNKETNTIEDKETAPKRYTYLFGKGEKALTAAQRFDKLIQKQKDNLFDLLSLDDFEDAFSVEKLSKEFFKSYKEIYEHFVEFITGKRYVKKGSKWTEIQIHEAHFQLRNYFDNDSKQARDFVKRMLGRIVFLYFIQKKGWLAVPKGKKWDEGNPEYLFELFKNAKYKESFYSDYLVPLFFETLNNPNVQKENNELRFPYLNGGLFDKTQDYKYDKLALPSEIFEKLFSTFNNYNFTIYEDAPDEHTIAVDPEMLGHIFENLLEDNKDKGAFYTPKEIVHYMCKESLKTYLLAQDEKLFADELAKTSLEKIIQQQELNEDEKAFAEKNAYRIIDALEKVKICDPAIGSGAFPMGLLQEIFNAQIYLQELKGFKKAKSDADIKKHIIEESIYGVDVDAGAVDIARLRFWLSLVVDEEVPQPLPNLAFKIVCANTLIPLSTDKSNQYQIAGATDIIKEIEKVRHNYFDSSKEEKKDLERQFKNLQNKLWNTAKDWVISKDADLYQRLLEFNPFEDKSCSWFDPWWMFGVKDGFDIVIGNPPYLRIQGIRDSNPKLADALTKIYKSASGSFDLYVVFVERALQIVKANGVVNFIMPTKWTNAAFGKGLRQILSDKNAANKIIYFGAYQVFDASTYTGIQFFKANSDELSYYELDRDLKSNDELSDYLQSLTPISGTFIANSKLTSDIWTLTAGGTSKIIDKLNLQPRRISDIFEKIFQGLATSKDDVYFLYDCVDEGDDIIGFSKQLNKSIKIERGFVKPLLKGEDVHRYDNITSNRVVVFPYKLENGNAELYKEDEIKNQFPLAYAYLKECESILRDREKGRFNIDDEWFQFGRKQGINFAEKEKLVAPEISLGGNFAYDKNGRFYSTTKVYGYIKKDGVKESYLFWLGLFNSKLFWYFIQQTGYVLRGGYFTFKTNYILPFPVPKIIPTETISAVEELVKKILKKKENSYRKNILNEEKEIDNFIYKLYDLKTDEISEIER
;
A
#
# COMPACT_ATOMS: atom_id res chain seq x y z
N MET A 1 28.81 15.20 8.97
CA MET A 1 28.41 14.94 7.58
C MET A 1 28.46 16.18 6.69
N LYS A 2 27.75 17.25 7.04
CA LYS A 2 27.69 18.47 6.22
C LYS A 2 29.07 19.07 5.87
N ASP A 3 30.03 19.10 6.78
CA ASP A 3 31.35 19.65 6.50
C ASP A 3 32.20 18.79 5.54
N ILE A 4 32.05 17.47 5.61
CA ILE A 4 32.71 16.55 4.69
C ILE A 4 32.15 16.72 3.28
N THR A 5 30.83 16.77 3.14
CA THR A 5 30.16 16.85 1.85
C THR A 5 30.15 18.23 1.20
N LYS A 6 30.66 19.27 1.89
CA LYS A 6 30.93 20.58 1.26
C LYS A 6 32.00 20.49 0.17
N GLN A 7 32.93 19.55 0.30
CA GLN A 7 34.11 19.47 -0.58
C GLN A 7 34.06 18.30 -1.57
N VAL A 8 33.32 17.22 -1.23
CA VAL A 8 33.29 16.00 -2.03
C VAL A 8 31.87 15.43 -2.12
N ALA A 9 31.55 14.77 -3.23
CA ALA A 9 30.27 14.14 -3.44
C ALA A 9 30.07 12.83 -2.63
N GLY A 10 31.18 12.17 -2.26
CA GLY A 10 31.19 10.98 -1.42
C GLY A 10 32.50 10.85 -0.66
N ALA A 11 32.46 10.32 0.56
CA ALA A 11 33.63 10.07 1.40
C ALA A 11 33.50 8.78 2.19
N MET A 12 34.61 8.11 2.41
CA MET A 12 34.72 6.99 3.34
C MET A 12 35.41 7.45 4.62
N VAL A 13 34.80 7.13 5.76
CA VAL A 13 35.28 7.58 7.07
C VAL A 13 35.30 6.39 8.03
N VAL A 14 36.35 6.29 8.82
CA VAL A 14 36.49 5.30 9.89
C VAL A 14 36.44 6.01 11.23
N PHE A 15 35.54 5.58 12.10
CA PHE A 15 35.43 6.03 13.48
C PHE A 15 35.86 4.87 14.40
N VAL A 16 36.78 5.10 15.31
CA VAL A 16 37.28 4.09 16.24
C VAL A 16 36.93 4.45 17.68
N GLN A 17 36.35 3.48 18.39
CA GLN A 17 35.98 3.64 19.80
C GLN A 17 36.29 2.34 20.57
N GLY A 18 37.38 2.31 21.27
CA GLY A 18 37.86 1.10 21.94
C GLY A 18 38.14 -0.05 20.97
N ASP A 19 37.54 -1.21 21.23
CA ASP A 19 37.66 -2.44 20.41
C ASP A 19 36.70 -2.47 19.24
N LYS A 20 35.88 -1.43 19.06
CA LYS A 20 34.86 -1.32 17.99
C LYS A 20 35.20 -0.17 17.07
N TRP A 21 34.86 -0.31 15.79
CA TRP A 21 35.01 0.72 14.80
C TRP A 21 33.88 0.70 13.77
N ARG A 22 33.59 1.88 13.23
CA ARG A 22 32.55 2.10 12.21
C ARG A 22 33.24 2.46 10.92
N PHE A 23 32.90 1.75 9.86
CA PHE A 23 33.28 2.10 8.50
C PHE A 23 32.09 2.68 7.78
N SER A 24 32.13 3.98 7.54
CA SER A 24 31.00 4.73 7.02
C SER A 24 31.30 5.25 5.63
N TYR A 25 30.30 5.12 4.74
CA TYR A 25 30.23 5.81 3.47
C TYR A 25 29.26 6.98 3.63
N ILE A 26 29.69 8.18 3.29
CA ILE A 26 28.89 9.41 3.36
C ILE A 26 28.77 9.95 1.95
N SER A 27 27.57 10.15 1.46
CA SER A 27 27.32 10.65 0.10
C SER A 27 26.22 11.70 0.05
N LYS A 28 26.29 12.55 -0.98
CA LYS A 28 25.19 13.42 -1.42
C LYS A 28 25.09 13.35 -2.94
N ARG A 29 23.93 13.61 -3.49
CA ARG A 29 23.69 13.60 -4.94
C ARG A 29 23.18 14.96 -5.42
N LYS A 30 23.46 15.30 -6.67
CA LYS A 30 22.83 16.43 -7.36
C LYS A 30 21.44 16.03 -7.87
N VAL A 31 20.48 16.91 -7.75
CA VAL A 31 19.09 16.69 -8.18
C VAL A 31 19.00 16.88 -9.70
N LYS A 32 18.30 15.98 -10.38
CA LYS A 32 18.02 16.07 -11.82
C LYS A 32 16.63 16.65 -12.06
N ASN A 33 16.54 17.74 -12.82
CA ASN A 33 15.28 18.36 -13.21
C ASN A 33 14.60 17.51 -14.30
N LYS A 34 13.34 17.15 -14.09
CA LYS A 34 12.56 16.33 -15.02
C LYS A 34 12.19 17.06 -16.32
N GLU A 35 11.90 18.34 -16.21
CA GLU A 35 11.46 19.15 -17.35
C GLU A 35 12.61 19.50 -18.31
N THR A 36 13.75 19.89 -17.75
CA THR A 36 14.92 20.31 -18.53
C THR A 36 15.90 19.19 -18.83
N ASN A 37 15.75 18.02 -18.16
CA ASN A 37 16.68 16.89 -18.19
C ASN A 37 18.12 17.29 -17.80
N THR A 38 18.29 18.44 -17.14
CA THR A 38 19.58 18.97 -16.68
C THR A 38 19.79 18.67 -15.21
N ILE A 39 21.07 18.62 -14.79
CA ILE A 39 21.43 18.51 -13.38
C ILE A 39 21.32 19.90 -12.77
N GLU A 40 20.48 20.07 -11.76
CA GLU A 40 20.36 21.31 -10.99
C GLU A 40 21.52 21.48 -10.01
N ASP A 41 21.80 22.73 -9.63
CA ASP A 41 22.77 23.02 -8.55
C ASP A 41 22.23 22.71 -7.13
N LYS A 42 21.05 22.09 -7.05
CA LYS A 42 20.51 21.55 -5.80
C LYS A 42 21.14 20.19 -5.49
N GLU A 43 21.47 19.96 -4.24
CA GLU A 43 22.04 18.72 -3.74
C GLU A 43 21.10 18.09 -2.71
N THR A 44 21.09 16.74 -2.61
CA THR A 44 20.37 16.03 -1.54
C THR A 44 21.03 16.27 -0.19
N ALA A 45 20.30 16.05 0.90
CA ALA A 45 20.90 15.99 2.22
C ALA A 45 21.96 14.86 2.28
N PRO A 46 23.10 15.08 2.99
CA PRO A 46 24.13 14.05 3.10
C PRO A 46 23.63 12.87 3.95
N LYS A 47 23.84 11.66 3.46
CA LYS A 47 23.48 10.39 4.11
C LYS A 47 24.71 9.62 4.53
N ARG A 48 24.60 8.85 5.61
CA ARG A 48 25.67 8.03 6.16
C ARG A 48 25.24 6.58 6.25
N TYR A 49 25.96 5.70 5.58
CA TYR A 49 25.79 4.25 5.61
C TYR A 49 26.97 3.63 6.35
N THR A 50 26.73 2.77 7.33
CA THR A 50 27.75 2.35 8.28
C THR A 50 27.80 0.85 8.49
N TYR A 51 28.96 0.24 8.31
CA TYR A 51 29.29 -1.09 8.83
C TYR A 51 29.88 -0.99 10.22
N LEU A 52 29.47 -1.89 11.12
CA LEU A 52 30.04 -2.06 12.45
C LEU A 52 31.04 -3.23 12.45
N PHE A 53 32.23 -3.00 13.01
CA PHE A 53 33.25 -4.01 13.13
C PHE A 53 33.83 -4.01 14.56
N GLY A 54 34.54 -5.11 14.93
CA GLY A 54 35.18 -5.25 16.19
C GLY A 54 34.64 -6.44 16.98
N LYS A 55 34.96 -6.45 18.30
CA LYS A 55 34.56 -7.56 19.16
C LYS A 55 33.03 -7.74 19.21
N GLY A 56 32.57 -8.94 18.84
CA GLY A 56 31.16 -9.30 18.83
C GLY A 56 30.39 -8.83 17.59
N GLU A 57 31.05 -8.25 16.59
CA GLU A 57 30.43 -7.86 15.32
C GLU A 57 30.77 -8.85 14.20
N LYS A 58 29.83 -9.12 13.31
CA LYS A 58 29.99 -10.04 12.17
C LYS A 58 30.44 -9.29 10.91
N ALA A 59 31.50 -9.78 10.28
CA ALA A 59 32.08 -9.13 9.09
C ALA A 59 31.65 -9.77 7.77
N LEU A 60 30.89 -10.87 7.78
CA LEU A 60 30.62 -11.67 6.58
C LEU A 60 29.90 -10.87 5.49
N THR A 61 28.87 -10.12 5.84
CA THR A 61 28.11 -9.27 4.89
C THR A 61 29.02 -8.24 4.23
N ALA A 62 29.84 -7.54 5.02
CA ALA A 62 30.80 -6.57 4.50
C ALA A 62 31.82 -7.23 3.57
N ALA A 63 32.40 -8.36 4.01
CA ALA A 63 33.37 -9.11 3.21
C ALA A 63 32.81 -9.53 1.85
N GLN A 64 31.60 -10.09 1.81
CA GLN A 64 30.97 -10.52 0.56
C GLN A 64 30.68 -9.35 -0.40
N ARG A 65 30.33 -8.18 0.13
CA ARG A 65 30.00 -7.01 -0.70
C ARG A 65 31.26 -6.31 -1.20
N PHE A 66 32.28 -6.20 -0.38
CA PHE A 66 33.56 -5.63 -0.82
C PHE A 66 34.30 -6.58 -1.77
N ASP A 67 34.17 -7.90 -1.62
CA ASP A 67 34.67 -8.85 -2.60
C ASP A 67 34.03 -8.63 -4.00
N LYS A 68 32.73 -8.43 -4.06
CA LYS A 68 32.05 -8.09 -5.32
C LYS A 68 32.57 -6.79 -5.96
N LEU A 69 32.87 -5.74 -5.16
CA LEU A 69 33.49 -4.52 -5.64
C LEU A 69 34.89 -4.79 -6.22
N ILE A 70 35.69 -5.60 -5.51
CA ILE A 70 37.04 -5.98 -5.94
C ILE A 70 36.96 -6.78 -7.24
N GLN A 71 36.06 -7.74 -7.36
CA GLN A 71 35.88 -8.50 -8.60
C GLN A 71 35.46 -7.60 -9.76
N LYS A 72 34.49 -6.69 -9.54
CA LYS A 72 34.08 -5.73 -10.57
C LYS A 72 35.23 -4.86 -11.07
N GLN A 73 36.11 -4.41 -10.16
CA GLN A 73 37.30 -3.64 -10.52
C GLN A 73 38.34 -4.49 -11.27
N LYS A 74 38.46 -5.79 -10.94
CA LYS A 74 39.36 -6.69 -11.66
C LYS A 74 38.89 -7.02 -13.06
N ASP A 75 37.56 -7.16 -13.23
CA ASP A 75 36.95 -7.46 -14.53
C ASP A 75 37.01 -6.25 -15.49
N ASN A 76 37.07 -5.03 -14.95
CA ASN A 76 37.12 -3.76 -15.69
C ASN A 76 38.30 -2.89 -15.20
N LEU A 77 39.52 -3.26 -15.58
CA LEU A 77 40.73 -2.56 -15.16
C LEU A 77 40.83 -1.09 -15.58
N PHE A 78 40.05 -0.67 -16.60
CA PHE A 78 40.07 0.69 -17.16
C PHE A 78 38.91 1.56 -16.65
N ASP A 79 37.87 0.98 -16.06
CA ASP A 79 36.74 1.71 -15.51
C ASP A 79 36.88 1.87 -14.00
N LEU A 80 36.88 3.09 -13.52
CA LEU A 80 36.86 3.39 -12.09
C LEU A 80 35.51 3.00 -11.50
N LEU A 81 35.49 2.49 -10.27
CA LEU A 81 34.27 2.26 -9.50
C LEU A 81 33.50 3.58 -9.36
N SER A 82 32.22 3.53 -9.67
CA SER A 82 31.32 4.67 -9.57
C SER A 82 30.81 4.87 -8.13
N LEU A 83 30.22 6.04 -7.83
CA LEU A 83 29.54 6.26 -6.55
C LEU A 83 28.37 5.29 -6.37
N ASP A 84 27.68 4.90 -7.46
CA ASP A 84 26.59 3.91 -7.43
C ASP A 84 27.08 2.53 -6.99
N ASP A 85 28.32 2.13 -7.31
CA ASP A 85 28.91 0.86 -6.88
C ASP A 85 29.16 0.83 -5.38
N PHE A 86 29.59 1.95 -4.81
CA PHE A 86 29.77 2.07 -3.37
C PHE A 86 28.43 2.11 -2.63
N GLU A 87 27.44 2.87 -3.12
CA GLU A 87 26.10 2.85 -2.54
C GLU A 87 25.48 1.46 -2.56
N ASP A 88 25.69 0.71 -3.63
CA ASP A 88 25.24 -0.66 -3.76
C ASP A 88 25.90 -1.59 -2.73
N ALA A 89 27.19 -1.41 -2.47
CA ALA A 89 27.92 -2.17 -1.44
C ALA A 89 27.47 -1.82 -0.01
N PHE A 90 27.01 -0.59 0.22
CA PHE A 90 26.50 -0.12 1.50
C PHE A 90 24.97 -0.14 1.59
N SER A 91 24.27 -0.81 0.67
CA SER A 91 22.80 -0.84 0.63
C SER A 91 22.18 -1.66 1.77
N VAL A 92 21.40 -1.01 2.62
CA VAL A 92 20.57 -1.66 3.66
C VAL A 92 19.42 -2.44 3.03
N GLU A 93 18.82 -1.91 1.95
CA GLU A 93 17.74 -2.59 1.23
C GLU A 93 18.13 -3.97 0.69
N LYS A 94 19.37 -4.11 0.19
CA LYS A 94 19.89 -5.42 -0.21
C LYS A 94 20.02 -6.38 0.96
N LEU A 95 20.49 -5.91 2.11
CA LEU A 95 20.58 -6.71 3.33
C LEU A 95 19.19 -7.20 3.75
N SER A 96 18.20 -6.31 3.76
CA SER A 96 16.81 -6.64 4.09
C SER A 96 16.27 -7.73 3.18
N LYS A 97 16.48 -7.62 1.86
CA LYS A 97 16.03 -8.62 0.87
C LYS A 97 16.73 -9.97 1.05
N GLU A 98 18.03 -9.99 1.29
CA GLU A 98 18.82 -11.22 1.51
C GLU A 98 18.40 -11.92 2.81
N PHE A 99 18.28 -11.18 3.89
CA PHE A 99 17.82 -11.70 5.17
C PHE A 99 16.38 -12.21 5.10
N PHE A 100 15.46 -11.44 4.48
CA PHE A 100 14.08 -11.84 4.26
C PHE A 100 13.97 -13.16 3.50
N LYS A 101 14.74 -13.31 2.40
CA LYS A 101 14.73 -14.55 1.62
C LYS A 101 15.13 -15.75 2.48
N SER A 102 16.20 -15.63 3.24
CA SER A 102 16.68 -16.71 4.12
C SER A 102 15.68 -17.02 5.24
N TYR A 103 15.13 -16.00 5.85
CA TYR A 103 14.11 -16.14 6.89
C TYR A 103 12.84 -16.82 6.37
N LYS A 104 12.35 -16.42 5.20
CA LYS A 104 11.18 -17.00 4.56
C LYS A 104 11.38 -18.48 4.24
N GLU A 105 12.54 -18.87 3.70
CA GLU A 105 12.86 -20.27 3.45
C GLU A 105 12.81 -21.11 4.74
N ILE A 106 13.32 -20.59 5.84
CA ILE A 106 13.31 -21.27 7.14
C ILE A 106 11.86 -21.41 7.67
N TYR A 107 11.10 -20.35 7.60
CA TYR A 107 9.68 -20.34 7.94
C TYR A 107 8.90 -21.38 7.14
N GLU A 108 9.06 -21.40 5.82
CA GLU A 108 8.40 -22.34 4.93
C GLU A 108 8.78 -23.79 5.25
N HIS A 109 10.04 -24.08 5.62
CA HIS A 109 10.45 -25.42 6.01
C HIS A 109 9.77 -25.90 7.31
N PHE A 110 9.62 -25.04 8.32
CA PHE A 110 8.86 -25.42 9.52
C PHE A 110 7.39 -25.68 9.22
N VAL A 111 6.77 -24.82 8.43
CA VAL A 111 5.36 -24.95 8.03
C VAL A 111 5.16 -26.22 7.20
N GLU A 112 6.01 -26.47 6.21
CA GLU A 112 5.95 -27.67 5.36
C GLU A 112 6.11 -28.94 6.19
N PHE A 113 7.05 -28.97 7.13
CA PHE A 113 7.22 -30.13 8.00
C PHE A 113 5.93 -30.45 8.76
N ILE A 114 5.24 -29.47 9.33
CA ILE A 114 4.03 -29.69 10.11
C ILE A 114 2.83 -30.01 9.20
N THR A 115 2.64 -29.24 8.11
CA THR A 115 1.41 -29.26 7.30
C THR A 115 1.49 -30.15 6.07
N GLY A 116 2.68 -30.52 5.62
CA GLY A 116 2.92 -31.18 4.35
C GLY A 116 2.71 -30.30 3.13
N LYS A 117 2.49 -29.00 3.31
CA LYS A 117 2.08 -28.07 2.27
C LYS A 117 3.10 -26.96 2.07
N ARG A 118 3.23 -26.52 0.82
CA ARG A 118 4.09 -25.37 0.44
C ARG A 118 3.38 -24.47 -0.54
N TYR A 119 3.62 -23.15 -0.44
CA TYR A 119 3.17 -22.19 -1.44
C TYR A 119 4.14 -22.15 -2.62
N VAL A 120 3.62 -22.35 -3.83
CA VAL A 120 4.36 -22.23 -5.08
C VAL A 120 3.69 -21.22 -6.01
N LYS A 121 4.50 -20.47 -6.75
CA LYS A 121 4.01 -19.51 -7.74
C LYS A 121 3.68 -20.24 -9.04
N LYS A 122 2.39 -20.29 -9.41
CA LYS A 122 1.90 -20.78 -10.71
C LYS A 122 1.40 -19.58 -11.55
N GLY A 123 2.21 -19.15 -12.52
CA GLY A 123 1.94 -17.93 -13.28
C GLY A 123 1.98 -16.67 -12.39
N SER A 124 0.89 -15.92 -12.33
CA SER A 124 0.75 -14.72 -11.48
C SER A 124 0.19 -14.99 -10.08
N LYS A 125 -0.27 -16.22 -9.80
CA LYS A 125 -0.92 -16.59 -8.52
C LYS A 125 -0.04 -17.50 -7.68
N TRP A 126 -0.04 -17.26 -6.36
CA TRP A 126 0.47 -18.19 -5.37
C TRP A 126 -0.59 -19.26 -5.08
N THR A 127 -0.20 -20.52 -5.11
CA THR A 127 -1.10 -21.66 -4.89
C THR A 127 -0.47 -22.58 -3.86
N GLU A 128 -1.24 -22.96 -2.85
CA GLU A 128 -0.83 -23.98 -1.89
C GLU A 128 -0.89 -25.36 -2.56
N ILE A 129 0.19 -26.10 -2.51
CA ILE A 129 0.27 -27.48 -3.03
C ILE A 129 0.69 -28.43 -1.92
N GLN A 130 0.15 -29.65 -1.96
CA GLN A 130 0.58 -30.74 -1.10
C GLN A 130 1.92 -31.27 -1.63
N ILE A 131 2.96 -31.30 -0.77
CA ILE A 131 4.29 -31.85 -1.07
C ILE A 131 4.41 -33.28 -0.54
N HIS A 132 3.95 -33.50 0.70
CA HIS A 132 3.92 -34.79 1.35
C HIS A 132 2.70 -34.87 2.28
N GLU A 133 2.44 -35.98 2.88
CA GLU A 133 1.39 -36.12 3.89
C GLU A 133 1.70 -35.23 5.10
N ALA A 134 0.64 -34.65 5.70
CA ALA A 134 0.77 -33.84 6.89
C ALA A 134 1.34 -34.68 8.05
N HIS A 135 2.25 -34.09 8.79
CA HIS A 135 2.82 -34.73 9.97
C HIS A 135 1.71 -34.96 11.01
N PHE A 136 1.76 -36.06 11.75
CA PHE A 136 0.74 -36.42 12.77
C PHE A 136 0.54 -35.29 13.81
N GLN A 137 1.51 -34.45 14.02
CA GLN A 137 1.45 -33.29 14.91
C GLN A 137 0.43 -32.23 14.47
N LEU A 138 0.13 -32.13 13.17
CA LEU A 138 -0.91 -31.23 12.68
C LEU A 138 -2.28 -31.61 13.27
N ARG A 139 -2.58 -32.91 13.32
CA ARG A 139 -3.81 -33.40 13.95
C ARG A 139 -3.79 -33.26 15.46
N ASN A 140 -2.69 -33.63 16.11
CA ASN A 140 -2.61 -33.73 17.58
C ASN A 140 -2.57 -32.38 18.28
N TYR A 141 -1.97 -31.38 17.67
CA TYR A 141 -1.73 -30.06 18.28
C TYR A 141 -2.49 -28.91 17.61
N PHE A 142 -2.85 -29.03 16.35
CA PHE A 142 -3.42 -27.94 15.54
C PHE A 142 -4.80 -28.25 14.95
N ASP A 143 -5.48 -29.28 15.42
CA ASP A 143 -6.85 -29.68 15.00
C ASP A 143 -6.99 -29.80 13.46
N ASN A 144 -5.94 -30.22 12.75
CA ASN A 144 -5.81 -30.21 11.31
C ASN A 144 -5.88 -28.81 10.66
N ASP A 145 -5.73 -27.74 11.44
CA ASP A 145 -5.76 -26.37 10.93
C ASP A 145 -4.35 -25.87 10.55
N SER A 146 -4.07 -25.83 9.26
CA SER A 146 -2.80 -25.33 8.73
C SER A 146 -2.56 -23.86 9.10
N LYS A 147 -3.61 -23.05 9.33
CA LYS A 147 -3.47 -21.65 9.75
C LYS A 147 -2.92 -21.55 11.18
N GLN A 148 -3.45 -22.34 12.10
CA GLN A 148 -2.93 -22.39 13.49
C GLN A 148 -1.46 -22.80 13.51
N ALA A 149 -1.06 -23.78 12.68
CA ALA A 149 0.36 -24.18 12.56
C ALA A 149 1.24 -23.05 12.05
N ARG A 150 0.79 -22.29 11.03
CA ARG A 150 1.52 -21.12 10.52
C ARG A 150 1.66 -20.02 11.56
N ASP A 151 0.58 -19.69 12.25
CA ASP A 151 0.58 -18.65 13.28
C ASP A 151 1.50 -19.03 14.45
N PHE A 152 1.52 -20.31 14.83
CA PHE A 152 2.49 -20.83 15.80
C PHE A 152 3.94 -20.64 15.34
N VAL A 153 4.28 -21.04 14.10
CA VAL A 153 5.65 -20.90 13.58
C VAL A 153 6.07 -19.44 13.52
N LYS A 154 5.17 -18.53 13.12
CA LYS A 154 5.43 -17.07 13.14
C LYS A 154 5.79 -16.59 14.54
N ARG A 155 4.98 -16.93 15.56
CA ARG A 155 5.23 -16.54 16.95
C ARG A 155 6.52 -17.13 17.50
N MET A 156 6.79 -18.41 17.23
CA MET A 156 8.02 -19.07 17.64
C MET A 156 9.26 -18.36 17.08
N LEU A 157 9.26 -18.11 15.76
CA LEU A 157 10.36 -17.40 15.11
C LEU A 157 10.47 -15.94 15.60
N GLY A 158 9.34 -15.28 15.82
CA GLY A 158 9.30 -13.93 16.42
C GLY A 158 9.98 -13.87 17.79
N ARG A 159 9.71 -14.84 18.67
CA ARG A 159 10.40 -14.97 19.96
C ARG A 159 11.91 -15.18 19.81
N ILE A 160 12.31 -16.06 18.90
CA ILE A 160 13.73 -16.31 18.64
C ILE A 160 14.42 -15.05 18.16
N VAL A 161 13.84 -14.32 17.20
CA VAL A 161 14.41 -13.07 16.70
C VAL A 161 14.49 -12.01 17.80
N PHE A 162 13.42 -11.87 18.60
CA PHE A 162 13.43 -10.95 19.76
C PHE A 162 14.61 -11.27 20.69
N LEU A 163 14.87 -12.54 20.95
CA LEU A 163 15.99 -12.95 21.80
C LEU A 163 17.35 -12.68 21.13
N TYR A 164 17.44 -12.64 19.80
CA TYR A 164 18.67 -12.18 19.12
C TYR A 164 18.96 -10.71 19.40
N PHE A 165 17.93 -9.85 19.51
CA PHE A 165 18.11 -8.47 19.95
C PHE A 165 18.51 -8.38 21.44
N ILE A 166 17.85 -9.18 22.30
CA ILE A 166 18.16 -9.22 23.74
C ILE A 166 19.59 -9.71 24.00
N GLN A 167 20.05 -10.75 23.31
CA GLN A 167 21.44 -11.20 23.43
C GLN A 167 22.44 -10.18 22.87
N LYS A 168 22.08 -9.42 21.81
CA LYS A 168 22.91 -8.33 21.30
C LYS A 168 23.02 -7.18 22.31
N LYS A 169 21.98 -6.93 23.10
CA LYS A 169 22.02 -6.02 24.25
C LYS A 169 22.92 -6.53 25.38
N GLY A 170 23.30 -7.82 25.36
CA GLY A 170 24.10 -8.46 26.39
C GLY A 170 23.29 -8.99 27.58
N TRP A 171 21.98 -9.13 27.46
CA TRP A 171 21.10 -9.49 28.58
C TRP A 171 20.84 -11.00 28.74
N LEU A 172 21.33 -11.86 27.85
CA LEU A 172 21.20 -13.31 28.01
C LEU A 172 22.45 -13.95 28.60
N ALA A 173 22.26 -14.88 29.53
CA ALA A 173 23.30 -15.66 30.20
C ALA A 173 24.39 -14.76 30.79
N VAL A 174 24.01 -13.73 31.52
CA VAL A 174 24.91 -12.80 32.18
C VAL A 174 25.57 -13.48 33.38
N PRO A 175 26.93 -13.59 33.47
CA PRO A 175 27.58 -14.21 34.61
C PRO A 175 27.28 -13.47 35.91
N LYS A 176 27.18 -14.21 36.98
CA LYS A 176 26.95 -13.64 38.33
C LYS A 176 28.02 -12.62 38.68
N GLY A 177 27.59 -11.44 39.12
CA GLY A 177 28.51 -10.34 39.50
C GLY A 177 28.99 -9.46 38.36
N LYS A 178 28.63 -9.77 37.10
CA LYS A 178 28.88 -8.93 35.92
C LYS A 178 27.76 -7.92 35.68
N LYS A 179 28.04 -6.88 34.90
CA LYS A 179 27.00 -5.94 34.42
C LYS A 179 26.04 -6.62 33.47
N TRP A 180 24.84 -6.06 33.29
CA TRP A 180 23.81 -6.63 32.42
C TRP A 180 24.18 -6.63 30.92
N ASP A 181 25.05 -5.76 30.48
CA ASP A 181 25.57 -5.70 29.10
C ASP A 181 26.73 -6.67 28.83
N GLU A 182 27.15 -7.47 29.83
CA GLU A 182 28.25 -8.43 29.73
C GLU A 182 27.78 -9.89 29.54
N GLY A 183 26.56 -10.10 29.07
CA GLY A 183 26.03 -11.43 28.76
C GLY A 183 26.63 -12.03 27.45
N ASN A 184 26.16 -13.22 27.11
CA ASN A 184 26.65 -13.94 25.93
C ASN A 184 25.93 -13.50 24.63
N PRO A 185 26.62 -12.83 23.70
CA PRO A 185 25.99 -12.37 22.45
C PRO A 185 25.69 -13.48 21.44
N GLU A 186 26.17 -14.72 21.68
CA GLU A 186 25.92 -15.90 20.85
C GLU A 186 25.12 -16.99 21.58
N TYR A 187 24.47 -16.65 22.69
CA TYR A 187 23.85 -17.61 23.61
C TYR A 187 22.91 -18.61 22.90
N LEU A 188 22.02 -18.18 22.03
CA LEU A 188 21.06 -19.07 21.37
C LEU A 188 21.76 -20.08 20.44
N PHE A 189 22.77 -19.63 19.72
CA PHE A 189 23.56 -20.51 18.85
C PHE A 189 24.34 -21.54 19.67
N GLU A 190 25.00 -21.13 20.75
CA GLU A 190 25.72 -22.01 21.65
C GLU A 190 24.79 -22.98 22.38
N LEU A 191 23.61 -22.55 22.80
CA LEU A 191 22.58 -23.38 23.41
C LEU A 191 22.18 -24.54 22.46
N PHE A 192 21.96 -24.24 21.19
CA PHE A 192 21.66 -25.27 20.18
C PHE A 192 22.86 -26.17 19.92
N LYS A 193 24.06 -25.58 19.75
CA LYS A 193 25.28 -26.35 19.47
C LYS A 193 25.60 -27.34 20.57
N ASN A 194 25.39 -26.97 21.84
CA ASN A 194 25.72 -27.75 23.03
C ASN A 194 24.53 -28.60 23.50
N ALA A 195 23.36 -28.53 22.84
CA ALA A 195 22.20 -29.33 23.19
C ALA A 195 22.47 -30.84 23.04
N LYS A 196 22.23 -31.60 24.11
CA LYS A 196 22.40 -33.05 24.15
C LYS A 196 21.41 -33.79 23.24
N TYR A 197 20.17 -33.28 23.19
CA TYR A 197 19.06 -33.83 22.40
C TYR A 197 18.55 -32.78 21.43
N LYS A 198 19.12 -32.75 20.23
CA LYS A 198 18.78 -31.73 19.24
C LYS A 198 17.39 -31.94 18.62
N GLU A 199 16.92 -33.18 18.57
CA GLU A 199 15.59 -33.55 18.04
C GLU A 199 14.45 -33.02 18.91
N SER A 200 14.66 -32.83 20.19
CA SER A 200 13.73 -32.24 21.14
C SER A 200 14.11 -30.79 21.55
N PHE A 201 14.90 -30.10 20.69
CA PHE A 201 15.42 -28.79 21.02
C PHE A 201 14.33 -27.76 21.37
N TYR A 202 13.21 -27.80 20.66
CA TYR A 202 12.07 -26.91 20.95
C TYR A 202 11.52 -27.22 22.38
N SER A 203 11.11 -28.46 22.65
CA SER A 203 10.48 -28.83 23.92
C SER A 203 11.44 -28.77 25.12
N ASP A 204 12.69 -29.21 24.95
CA ASP A 204 13.61 -29.38 26.09
C ASP A 204 14.45 -28.11 26.39
N TYR A 205 14.58 -27.19 25.41
CA TYR A 205 15.44 -25.99 25.58
C TYR A 205 14.67 -24.68 25.34
N LEU A 206 13.91 -24.53 24.24
CA LEU A 206 13.23 -23.28 23.96
C LEU A 206 11.98 -23.07 24.83
N VAL A 207 11.19 -24.11 25.06
CA VAL A 207 10.00 -24.04 25.93
C VAL A 207 10.36 -23.63 27.37
N PRO A 208 11.34 -24.28 28.04
CA PRO A 208 11.80 -23.82 29.36
C PRO A 208 12.39 -22.40 29.34
N LEU A 209 13.14 -22.04 28.29
CA LEU A 209 13.69 -20.68 28.15
C LEU A 209 12.57 -19.65 28.07
N PHE A 210 11.59 -19.84 27.18
CA PHE A 210 10.50 -18.89 26.94
C PHE A 210 9.57 -18.76 28.15
N PHE A 211 9.07 -19.89 28.65
CA PHE A 211 7.92 -19.89 29.55
C PHE A 211 8.29 -20.09 31.03
N GLU A 212 9.51 -20.53 31.34
CA GLU A 212 9.94 -20.78 32.71
C GLU A 212 11.09 -19.85 33.13
N THR A 213 12.08 -19.60 32.25
CA THR A 213 13.20 -18.73 32.60
C THR A 213 12.84 -17.25 32.43
N LEU A 214 12.45 -16.84 31.20
CA LEU A 214 12.19 -15.42 30.89
C LEU A 214 10.88 -14.89 31.46
N ASN A 215 9.96 -15.78 31.86
CA ASN A 215 8.67 -15.47 32.46
C ASN A 215 8.62 -15.75 33.98
N ASN A 216 9.76 -15.88 34.66
CA ASN A 216 9.84 -16.10 36.10
C ASN A 216 10.43 -14.87 36.80
N PRO A 217 9.64 -14.12 37.62
CA PRO A 217 10.12 -12.95 38.35
C PRO A 217 11.22 -13.28 39.38
N ASN A 218 11.35 -14.55 39.80
CA ASN A 218 12.34 -15.02 40.74
C ASN A 218 13.65 -15.51 40.11
N VAL A 219 13.71 -15.61 38.77
CA VAL A 219 14.90 -16.12 38.07
C VAL A 219 16.18 -15.33 38.38
N GLN A 220 16.02 -14.04 38.70
CA GLN A 220 17.14 -13.18 39.11
C GLN A 220 17.56 -13.37 40.57
N LYS A 221 16.68 -13.94 41.42
CA LYS A 221 16.89 -14.15 42.86
C LYS A 221 17.50 -15.52 43.18
N GLU A 222 17.43 -16.47 42.25
CA GLU A 222 17.98 -17.78 42.39
C GLU A 222 19.51 -17.76 42.32
N ASN A 223 20.16 -18.66 43.03
CA ASN A 223 21.62 -18.68 43.18
C ASN A 223 22.36 -19.25 41.95
N ASN A 224 21.88 -18.91 40.76
CA ASN A 224 22.37 -19.42 39.50
C ASN A 224 23.69 -18.72 39.08
N GLU A 225 24.57 -19.46 38.43
CA GLU A 225 25.81 -18.91 37.87
C GLU A 225 25.56 -17.90 36.75
N LEU A 226 24.44 -18.08 36.04
CA LEU A 226 23.98 -17.22 34.90
C LEU A 226 22.67 -16.55 35.25
N ARG A 227 22.55 -15.25 34.90
CA ARG A 227 21.35 -14.44 35.09
C ARG A 227 20.64 -14.23 33.75
N PHE A 228 19.31 -14.20 33.80
CA PHE A 228 18.43 -13.92 32.67
C PHE A 228 17.47 -12.79 33.01
N PRO A 229 17.01 -11.97 32.00
CA PRO A 229 16.03 -10.94 32.27
C PRO A 229 14.65 -11.54 32.55
N TYR A 230 13.87 -10.91 33.42
CA TYR A 230 12.44 -11.18 33.54
C TYR A 230 11.69 -10.27 32.54
N LEU A 231 11.01 -10.88 31.54
CA LEU A 231 10.32 -10.21 30.47
C LEU A 231 8.82 -10.53 30.53
N ASN A 232 8.04 -9.73 31.27
CA ASN A 232 6.62 -9.99 31.55
C ASN A 232 5.75 -9.62 30.36
N GLY A 233 5.83 -9.01 29.41
CA GLY A 233 5.02 -8.32 28.43
C GLY A 233 4.06 -9.15 27.56
N GLY A 234 3.68 -10.34 27.91
CA GLY A 234 2.73 -11.17 27.12
C GLY A 234 3.40 -12.06 26.06
N LEU A 235 4.56 -11.68 25.51
CA LEU A 235 5.29 -12.46 24.51
C LEU A 235 5.71 -13.86 25.03
N PHE A 236 6.01 -13.97 26.30
CA PHE A 236 6.45 -15.19 26.97
C PHE A 236 5.40 -15.77 27.94
N ASP A 237 4.13 -15.37 27.83
CA ASP A 237 3.05 -15.93 28.63
C ASP A 237 2.66 -17.34 28.18
N LYS A 238 2.34 -18.22 29.13
CA LYS A 238 1.97 -19.62 28.88
C LYS A 238 0.61 -19.82 28.19
N THR A 239 -0.18 -18.78 28.05
CA THR A 239 -1.62 -18.88 27.79
C THR A 239 -2.00 -19.51 26.45
N GLN A 240 -1.25 -19.34 25.39
CA GLN A 240 -1.64 -19.83 24.07
C GLN A 240 -0.76 -20.94 23.50
N ASP A 241 0.56 -20.78 23.59
CA ASP A 241 1.50 -21.70 22.93
C ASP A 241 2.00 -22.79 23.87
N TYR A 242 1.68 -22.77 25.16
CA TYR A 242 2.09 -23.83 26.08
C TYR A 242 1.44 -25.18 25.79
N LYS A 243 0.30 -25.18 25.07
CA LYS A 243 -0.30 -26.43 24.56
C LYS A 243 0.58 -27.14 23.53
N TYR A 244 1.57 -26.45 22.98
CA TYR A 244 2.54 -26.96 21.99
C TYR A 244 3.88 -27.32 22.64
N ASP A 245 3.96 -27.40 23.96
CA ASP A 245 5.20 -27.63 24.73
C ASP A 245 5.95 -28.91 24.36
N LYS A 246 5.23 -29.94 23.89
CA LYS A 246 5.78 -31.23 23.48
C LYS A 246 5.94 -31.41 21.97
N LEU A 247 5.86 -30.32 21.20
CA LEU A 247 6.02 -30.38 19.77
C LEU A 247 7.46 -30.77 19.41
N ALA A 248 7.64 -31.76 18.56
CA ALA A 248 8.94 -32.15 18.03
C ALA A 248 9.17 -31.50 16.67
N LEU A 249 10.22 -30.72 16.53
CA LEU A 249 10.60 -30.02 15.30
C LEU A 249 12.00 -30.45 14.87
N PRO A 250 12.27 -30.57 13.55
CA PRO A 250 13.56 -31.11 13.04
C PRO A 250 14.76 -30.25 13.45
N SER A 251 15.79 -30.92 13.93
CA SER A 251 17.06 -30.30 14.32
C SER A 251 17.75 -29.61 13.14
N GLU A 252 17.64 -30.12 11.92
CA GLU A 252 18.25 -29.55 10.72
C GLU A 252 17.68 -28.15 10.41
N ILE A 253 16.38 -27.92 10.67
CA ILE A 253 15.80 -26.60 10.45
C ILE A 253 16.30 -25.60 11.47
N PHE A 254 16.47 -26.01 12.73
CA PHE A 254 17.11 -25.17 13.76
C PHE A 254 18.58 -24.90 13.46
N GLU A 255 19.33 -25.88 12.97
CA GLU A 255 20.71 -25.70 12.55
C GLU A 255 20.83 -24.64 11.44
N LYS A 256 19.96 -24.74 10.42
CA LYS A 256 19.86 -23.75 9.35
C LYS A 256 19.47 -22.37 9.90
N LEU A 257 18.51 -22.30 10.83
CA LEU A 257 18.07 -21.06 11.47
C LEU A 257 19.22 -20.35 12.18
N PHE A 258 19.84 -21.04 13.13
CA PHE A 258 20.88 -20.43 13.96
C PHE A 258 22.16 -20.12 13.18
N SER A 259 22.57 -20.97 12.25
CA SER A 259 23.70 -20.69 11.37
C SER A 259 23.44 -19.49 10.48
N THR A 260 22.23 -19.36 9.93
CA THR A 260 21.84 -18.21 9.11
C THR A 260 21.85 -16.92 9.93
N PHE A 261 21.18 -16.90 11.08
CA PHE A 261 21.11 -15.68 11.91
C PHE A 261 22.47 -15.26 12.45
N ASN A 262 23.33 -16.22 12.76
CA ASN A 262 24.67 -15.93 13.26
C ASN A 262 25.62 -15.34 12.20
N ASN A 263 25.22 -15.33 10.93
CA ASN A 263 25.97 -14.68 9.85
C ASN A 263 25.68 -13.17 9.73
N TYR A 264 24.61 -12.68 10.35
CA TYR A 264 24.20 -11.28 10.28
C TYR A 264 24.53 -10.53 11.57
N ASN A 265 24.83 -9.25 11.43
CA ASN A 265 24.83 -8.34 12.57
C ASN A 265 23.39 -7.96 12.89
N PHE A 266 23.09 -7.86 14.17
CA PHE A 266 21.83 -7.30 14.69
C PHE A 266 22.13 -5.98 15.37
N THR A 267 21.21 -5.01 15.25
CA THR A 267 21.26 -3.76 15.99
C THR A 267 19.93 -3.57 16.71
N ILE A 268 19.99 -3.07 17.93
CA ILE A 268 18.80 -2.78 18.73
C ILE A 268 18.19 -1.40 18.40
N TYR A 269 18.92 -0.58 17.66
CA TYR A 269 18.50 0.77 17.28
C TYR A 269 17.79 0.76 15.94
N GLU A 270 16.71 1.53 15.84
CA GLU A 270 16.12 1.93 14.56
C GLU A 270 16.78 3.24 14.12
N ASP A 271 17.34 3.25 12.91
CA ASP A 271 18.11 4.40 12.41
C ASP A 271 17.22 5.57 11.97
N ALA A 272 17.72 6.79 12.14
CA ALA A 272 17.11 7.98 11.53
C ALA A 272 17.22 7.94 9.99
N PRO A 273 16.36 8.69 9.24
CA PRO A 273 16.34 8.66 7.77
C PRO A 273 17.66 9.00 7.08
N ASP A 274 18.53 9.76 7.71
CA ASP A 274 19.85 10.19 7.20
C ASP A 274 21.02 9.30 7.69
N GLU A 275 20.74 8.35 8.56
CA GLU A 275 21.70 7.38 9.10
C GLU A 275 21.24 5.95 8.84
N HIS A 276 22.12 5.11 8.32
CA HIS A 276 21.82 3.73 7.96
C HIS A 276 22.92 2.79 8.48
N THR A 277 22.58 1.99 9.48
CA THR A 277 23.46 0.91 9.97
C THR A 277 23.19 -0.37 9.18
N ILE A 278 24.23 -0.98 8.64
CA ILE A 278 24.13 -2.22 7.86
C ILE A 278 24.09 -3.41 8.82
N ALA A 279 22.94 -3.62 9.42
CA ALA A 279 22.62 -4.67 10.38
C ALA A 279 21.12 -4.97 10.30
N VAL A 280 20.69 -6.11 10.85
CA VAL A 280 19.27 -6.42 11.03
C VAL A 280 18.76 -5.60 12.21
N ASP A 281 17.80 -4.73 11.96
CA ASP A 281 17.18 -3.83 12.94
C ASP A 281 15.72 -4.22 13.22
N PRO A 282 15.06 -3.63 14.24
CA PRO A 282 13.66 -3.91 14.54
C PRO A 282 12.70 -3.51 13.41
N GLU A 283 13.03 -2.49 12.59
CA GLU A 283 12.23 -2.09 11.43
C GLU A 283 12.19 -3.19 10.36
N MET A 284 13.33 -3.82 10.09
CA MET A 284 13.41 -4.95 9.15
C MET A 284 12.49 -6.10 9.55
N LEU A 285 12.24 -6.32 10.85
CA LEU A 285 11.28 -7.32 11.30
C LEU A 285 9.88 -6.99 10.79
N GLY A 286 9.46 -5.75 10.88
CA GLY A 286 8.18 -5.30 10.34
C GLY A 286 8.04 -5.67 8.86
N HIS A 287 9.04 -5.30 8.06
CA HIS A 287 9.10 -5.63 6.63
C HIS A 287 9.06 -7.15 6.36
N ILE A 288 9.79 -7.95 7.16
CA ILE A 288 9.83 -9.41 7.01
C ILE A 288 8.46 -10.02 7.28
N PHE A 289 7.86 -9.67 8.40
CA PHE A 289 6.60 -10.27 8.83
C PHE A 289 5.43 -9.85 7.96
N GLU A 290 5.35 -8.60 7.53
CA GLU A 290 4.35 -8.16 6.55
C GLU A 290 4.47 -8.92 5.23
N ASN A 291 5.68 -9.20 4.76
CA ASN A 291 5.91 -9.97 3.52
C ASN A 291 5.79 -11.50 3.69
N LEU A 292 5.81 -12.02 4.92
CA LEU A 292 5.48 -13.43 5.21
C LEU A 292 3.99 -13.74 5.18
N LEU A 293 3.14 -12.73 5.20
CA LEU A 293 1.71 -12.91 4.98
C LEU A 293 1.54 -13.37 3.53
N GLU A 294 1.32 -14.66 3.35
CA GLU A 294 1.29 -15.37 2.06
C GLU A 294 0.20 -14.84 1.12
N ASP A 295 -0.79 -14.14 1.69
CA ASP A 295 -1.91 -13.50 1.01
C ASP A 295 -1.77 -11.98 0.88
N ASN A 296 -0.57 -11.40 1.01
CA ASN A 296 -0.41 -9.92 1.06
C ASN A 296 -0.97 -9.21 -0.17
N LYS A 297 -0.81 -9.79 -1.37
CA LYS A 297 -1.43 -9.23 -2.57
C LYS A 297 -2.95 -9.37 -2.55
N ASP A 298 -3.46 -10.43 -1.93
CA ASP A 298 -4.89 -10.68 -1.79
C ASP A 298 -5.48 -9.89 -0.59
N LYS A 299 -4.65 -9.51 0.40
CA LYS A 299 -5.02 -8.66 1.55
C LYS A 299 -4.74 -7.17 1.32
N GLY A 300 -4.01 -6.79 0.27
CA GLY A 300 -3.71 -5.39 -0.07
C GLY A 300 -2.84 -4.65 0.95
N ALA A 301 -2.07 -5.37 1.77
CA ALA A 301 -1.16 -4.81 2.76
C ALA A 301 0.23 -4.59 2.15
N PHE A 302 0.83 -3.43 2.40
CA PHE A 302 2.16 -3.04 1.89
C PHE A 302 2.97 -2.36 3.00
N TYR A 303 4.22 -2.78 3.16
CA TYR A 303 5.14 -2.12 4.07
C TYR A 303 5.41 -0.68 3.62
N THR A 304 5.31 0.27 4.55
CA THR A 304 5.56 1.69 4.27
C THR A 304 7.00 2.06 4.59
N PRO A 305 7.77 2.59 3.62
CA PRO A 305 9.14 3.04 3.83
C PRO A 305 9.26 4.09 4.93
N LYS A 306 10.34 4.02 5.72
CA LYS A 306 10.58 4.90 6.86
C LYS A 306 10.59 6.38 6.50
N GLU A 307 11.07 6.74 5.32
CA GLU A 307 11.14 8.12 4.83
C GLU A 307 9.73 8.76 4.78
N ILE A 308 8.76 7.97 4.32
CA ILE A 308 7.35 8.39 4.27
C ILE A 308 6.74 8.42 5.66
N VAL A 309 7.01 7.39 6.47
CA VAL A 309 6.53 7.31 7.85
C VAL A 309 6.95 8.55 8.64
N HIS A 310 8.25 8.90 8.61
CA HIS A 310 8.77 10.08 9.30
C HIS A 310 8.15 11.39 8.83
N TYR A 311 8.02 11.58 7.51
CA TYR A 311 7.35 12.77 6.97
C TYR A 311 5.90 12.87 7.46
N MET A 312 5.14 11.79 7.33
CA MET A 312 3.73 11.76 7.74
C MET A 312 3.58 11.98 9.25
N CYS A 313 4.46 11.43 10.07
CA CYS A 313 4.47 11.61 11.51
C CYS A 313 4.74 13.06 11.90
N LYS A 314 5.80 13.69 11.34
CA LYS A 314 6.16 15.09 11.60
C LYS A 314 5.07 16.06 11.18
N GLU A 315 4.52 15.90 9.98
CA GLU A 315 3.42 16.76 9.50
C GLU A 315 2.13 16.58 10.30
N SER A 316 1.83 15.36 10.76
CA SER A 316 0.67 15.12 11.62
C SER A 316 0.83 15.76 13.00
N LEU A 317 2.01 15.66 13.61
CA LEU A 317 2.31 16.33 14.88
C LEU A 317 2.29 17.86 14.74
N LYS A 318 2.87 18.40 13.67
CA LYS A 318 2.79 19.83 13.36
C LYS A 318 1.34 20.31 13.25
N THR A 319 0.53 19.59 12.47
CA THR A 319 -0.89 19.91 12.28
C THR A 319 -1.68 19.85 13.58
N TYR A 320 -1.40 18.85 14.41
CA TYR A 320 -2.00 18.72 15.74
C TYR A 320 -1.63 19.88 16.66
N LEU A 321 -0.35 20.19 16.83
CA LEU A 321 0.13 21.24 17.73
C LEU A 321 -0.40 22.62 17.33
N LEU A 322 -0.41 22.92 16.02
CA LEU A 322 -1.00 24.17 15.51
C LEU A 322 -2.49 24.30 15.85
N ALA A 323 -3.23 23.18 15.84
CA ALA A 323 -4.66 23.17 16.17
C ALA A 323 -4.95 23.21 17.69
N GLN A 324 -4.00 22.80 18.54
CA GLN A 324 -4.18 22.80 20.01
C GLN A 324 -4.11 24.22 20.58
N ASP A 325 -3.31 25.09 20.00
CA ASP A 325 -3.13 26.44 20.51
C ASP A 325 -2.97 27.46 19.36
N GLU A 326 -4.07 27.74 18.66
CA GLU A 326 -4.08 28.68 17.53
C GLU A 326 -3.58 30.08 17.89
N LYS A 327 -3.75 30.50 19.16
CA LYS A 327 -3.25 31.80 19.62
C LYS A 327 -1.74 31.80 19.81
N LEU A 328 -1.17 30.70 20.28
CA LEU A 328 0.27 30.56 20.43
C LEU A 328 0.98 30.57 19.07
N PHE A 329 0.38 29.92 18.08
CA PHE A 329 0.95 29.75 16.74
C PHE A 329 0.31 30.69 15.70
N ALA A 330 -0.14 31.88 16.14
CA ALA A 330 -0.78 32.85 15.24
C ALA A 330 0.18 33.50 14.25
N ASP A 331 1.43 33.76 14.68
CA ASP A 331 2.43 34.45 13.87
C ASP A 331 3.41 33.50 13.17
N GLU A 332 4.13 34.01 12.19
CA GLU A 332 5.06 33.26 11.36
C GLU A 332 6.30 32.75 12.12
N LEU A 333 6.79 33.56 13.09
CA LEU A 333 7.92 33.16 13.95
C LEU A 333 7.57 31.90 14.75
N ALA A 334 6.38 31.88 15.35
CA ALA A 334 5.92 30.73 16.13
C ALA A 334 5.76 29.48 15.27
N LYS A 335 5.21 29.61 14.06
CA LYS A 335 5.05 28.48 13.12
C LYS A 335 6.38 27.92 12.65
N THR A 336 7.30 28.81 12.27
CA THR A 336 8.66 28.43 11.82
C THR A 336 9.44 27.80 12.97
N SER A 337 9.33 28.36 14.19
CA SER A 337 9.95 27.76 15.39
C SER A 337 9.44 26.36 15.65
N LEU A 338 8.12 26.14 15.59
CA LEU A 338 7.51 24.82 15.77
C LEU A 338 8.00 23.83 14.71
N GLU A 339 8.05 24.25 13.45
CA GLU A 339 8.54 23.40 12.37
C GLU A 339 9.99 22.94 12.60
N LYS A 340 10.87 23.88 12.97
CA LYS A 340 12.27 23.55 13.29
C LYS A 340 12.42 22.66 14.53
N ILE A 341 11.58 22.86 15.56
CA ILE A 341 11.55 21.99 16.75
C ILE A 341 11.21 20.55 16.34
N ILE A 342 10.15 20.35 15.55
CA ILE A 342 9.75 19.01 15.10
C ILE A 342 10.80 18.40 14.17
N GLN A 343 11.45 19.20 13.33
CA GLN A 343 12.52 18.76 12.44
C GLN A 343 13.89 18.66 13.12
N GLN A 344 14.02 19.09 14.39
CA GLN A 344 15.28 19.14 15.16
C GLN A 344 16.36 19.97 14.45
N GLN A 345 15.96 21.05 13.83
CA GLN A 345 16.85 21.98 13.14
C GLN A 345 17.37 23.06 14.11
N GLU A 346 18.50 23.66 13.74
CA GLU A 346 19.08 24.75 14.50
C GLU A 346 18.15 25.99 14.52
N LEU A 347 17.88 26.51 15.71
CA LEU A 347 17.05 27.70 15.95
C LEU A 347 17.93 28.94 15.98
N ASN A 348 17.45 30.05 15.37
CA ASN A 348 18.05 31.37 15.60
C ASN A 348 17.66 31.90 17.00
N GLU A 349 18.20 33.09 17.41
CA GLU A 349 18.00 33.63 18.75
C GLU A 349 16.51 33.88 19.08
N ASP A 350 15.71 34.39 18.13
CA ASP A 350 14.30 34.69 18.34
C ASP A 350 13.47 33.40 18.43
N GLU A 351 13.73 32.43 17.55
CA GLU A 351 13.11 31.12 17.55
C GLU A 351 13.44 30.34 18.83
N LYS A 352 14.70 30.44 19.30
CA LYS A 352 15.14 29.84 20.56
C LYS A 352 14.43 30.45 21.76
N ALA A 353 14.35 31.78 21.81
CA ALA A 353 13.62 32.49 22.87
C ALA A 353 12.14 32.09 22.90
N PHE A 354 11.48 31.94 21.73
CA PHE A 354 10.12 31.42 21.62
C PHE A 354 10.03 30.01 22.17
N ALA A 355 10.92 29.09 21.73
CA ALA A 355 10.93 27.70 22.13
C ALA A 355 11.14 27.55 23.64
N GLU A 356 12.12 28.25 24.22
CA GLU A 356 12.39 28.22 25.66
C GLU A 356 11.20 28.74 26.49
N LYS A 357 10.54 29.80 26.04
CA LYS A 357 9.38 30.37 26.72
C LYS A 357 8.20 29.42 26.74
N ASN A 358 7.97 28.65 25.66
CA ASN A 358 6.77 27.86 25.45
C ASN A 358 7.02 26.35 25.61
N ALA A 359 8.25 25.91 25.96
CA ALA A 359 8.65 24.50 26.04
C ALA A 359 7.64 23.65 26.84
N TYR A 360 7.22 24.09 28.03
CA TYR A 360 6.27 23.35 28.87
C TYR A 360 4.91 23.16 28.20
N ARG A 361 4.40 24.19 27.48
CA ARG A 361 3.11 24.10 26.80
C ARG A 361 3.15 23.12 25.66
N ILE A 362 4.26 23.11 24.91
CA ILE A 362 4.45 22.18 23.76
C ILE A 362 4.65 20.75 24.28
N ILE A 363 5.45 20.54 25.34
CA ILE A 363 5.65 19.24 25.96
C ILE A 363 4.34 18.70 26.51
N ASP A 364 3.55 19.49 27.26
CA ASP A 364 2.25 19.09 27.79
C ASP A 364 1.27 18.68 26.68
N ALA A 365 1.26 19.38 25.55
CA ALA A 365 0.46 18.99 24.40
C ALA A 365 0.94 17.64 23.78
N LEU A 366 2.26 17.45 23.67
CA LEU A 366 2.84 16.20 23.18
C LEU A 366 2.58 15.00 24.11
N GLU A 367 2.50 15.20 25.42
CA GLU A 367 2.16 14.15 26.40
C GLU A 367 0.68 13.75 26.37
N LYS A 368 -0.22 14.64 25.91
CA LYS A 368 -1.67 14.42 25.90
C LYS A 368 -2.23 13.93 24.57
N VAL A 369 -1.45 13.95 23.48
CA VAL A 369 -1.91 13.56 22.15
C VAL A 369 -2.41 12.11 22.11
N LYS A 370 -3.58 11.86 21.52
CA LYS A 370 -4.13 10.52 21.32
C LYS A 370 -4.07 10.15 19.86
N ILE A 371 -3.36 9.07 19.54
CA ILE A 371 -3.00 8.64 18.19
C ILE A 371 -3.54 7.24 17.94
N CYS A 372 -4.16 7.02 16.77
CA CYS A 372 -4.64 5.70 16.36
C CYS A 372 -4.16 5.36 14.96
N ASP A 373 -3.58 4.17 14.83
CA ASP A 373 -3.43 3.51 13.52
C ASP A 373 -4.53 2.44 13.39
N PRO A 374 -5.50 2.64 12.48
CA PRO A 374 -6.66 1.75 12.35
C PRO A 374 -6.37 0.48 11.54
N ALA A 375 -5.17 0.32 10.98
CA ALA A 375 -4.66 -0.85 10.29
C ALA A 375 -3.16 -0.98 10.56
N ILE A 376 -2.81 -1.15 11.85
CA ILE A 376 -1.47 -0.94 12.40
C ILE A 376 -0.38 -1.77 11.71
N GLY A 377 -0.70 -2.94 11.15
CA GLY A 377 0.29 -3.82 10.56
C GLY A 377 1.43 -4.13 11.55
N SER A 378 2.66 -3.94 11.12
CA SER A 378 3.86 -4.07 11.95
C SER A 378 4.14 -2.88 12.88
N GLY A 379 3.28 -1.87 12.92
CA GLY A 379 3.41 -0.71 13.80
C GLY A 379 4.32 0.42 13.30
N ALA A 380 4.53 0.54 12.01
CA ALA A 380 5.46 1.54 11.45
C ALA A 380 5.12 2.99 11.85
N PHE A 381 3.87 3.42 11.65
CA PHE A 381 3.44 4.78 11.99
C PHE A 381 3.43 5.07 13.50
N PRO A 382 2.86 4.21 14.36
CA PRO A 382 2.94 4.41 15.79
C PRO A 382 4.37 4.44 16.34
N MET A 383 5.28 3.61 15.80
CA MET A 383 6.70 3.66 16.16
C MET A 383 7.36 4.97 15.70
N GLY A 384 7.05 5.42 14.48
CA GLY A 384 7.52 6.72 14.00
C GLY A 384 7.04 7.87 14.88
N LEU A 385 5.76 7.89 15.29
CA LEU A 385 5.22 8.91 16.19
C LEU A 385 5.81 8.84 17.60
N LEU A 386 6.03 7.64 18.15
CA LEU A 386 6.76 7.47 19.40
C LEU A 386 8.11 8.17 19.35
N GLN A 387 8.87 7.93 18.26
CA GLN A 387 10.21 8.51 18.11
C GLN A 387 10.15 10.04 17.91
N GLU A 388 9.22 10.56 17.08
CA GLU A 388 9.13 12.00 16.84
C GLU A 388 8.66 12.78 18.09
N ILE A 389 7.70 12.23 18.86
CA ILE A 389 7.27 12.83 20.13
C ILE A 389 8.44 12.83 21.13
N PHE A 390 9.12 11.70 21.27
CA PHE A 390 10.28 11.57 22.14
C PHE A 390 11.37 12.59 21.75
N ASN A 391 11.75 12.65 20.50
CA ASN A 391 12.78 13.57 20.01
C ASN A 391 12.42 15.04 20.24
N ALA A 392 11.16 15.44 19.99
CA ALA A 392 10.71 16.81 20.21
C ALA A 392 10.72 17.17 21.71
N GLN A 393 10.35 16.25 22.59
CA GLN A 393 10.41 16.46 24.03
C GLN A 393 11.85 16.60 24.52
N ILE A 394 12.77 15.73 24.11
CA ILE A 394 14.20 15.82 24.46
C ILE A 394 14.81 17.12 23.96
N TYR A 395 14.55 17.49 22.70
CA TYR A 395 15.05 18.73 22.11
C TYR A 395 14.62 19.97 22.92
N LEU A 396 13.36 20.05 23.33
CA LEU A 396 12.82 21.14 24.14
C LEU A 396 13.38 21.14 25.57
N GLN A 397 13.60 19.97 26.16
CA GLN A 397 14.21 19.85 27.50
C GLN A 397 15.67 20.32 27.50
N GLU A 398 16.43 19.95 26.48
CA GLU A 398 17.83 20.36 26.33
C GLU A 398 17.97 21.86 26.11
N LEU A 399 17.14 22.47 25.25
CA LEU A 399 17.10 23.92 25.05
C LEU A 399 16.85 24.67 26.35
N LYS A 400 15.97 24.22 27.20
CA LYS A 400 15.61 24.84 28.48
C LYS A 400 16.63 24.54 29.57
N GLY A 401 17.59 23.64 29.36
CA GLY A 401 18.58 23.24 30.36
C GLY A 401 17.96 22.48 31.52
N PHE A 402 16.85 21.76 31.31
CA PHE A 402 16.23 20.94 32.35
C PHE A 402 17.12 19.75 32.68
N LYS A 403 17.32 19.50 33.98
CA LYS A 403 17.88 18.21 34.39
C LYS A 403 16.86 17.14 34.04
N LYS A 404 17.29 16.10 33.30
CA LYS A 404 16.44 14.94 33.02
C LYS A 404 15.86 14.38 34.32
N ALA A 405 14.56 14.53 34.50
CA ALA A 405 13.84 14.00 35.66
C ALA A 405 13.47 12.52 35.49
N LYS A 406 13.32 12.07 34.24
CA LYS A 406 12.94 10.71 33.85
C LYS A 406 14.01 10.14 32.90
N SER A 407 14.19 8.81 32.92
CA SER A 407 15.02 8.13 31.92
C SER A 407 14.37 8.20 30.52
N ASP A 408 15.13 7.96 29.45
CA ASP A 408 14.63 7.90 28.08
C ASP A 408 13.59 6.79 27.93
N ALA A 409 13.80 5.65 28.57
CA ALA A 409 12.86 4.55 28.62
C ALA A 409 11.53 4.96 29.32
N ASP A 410 11.59 5.69 30.45
CA ASP A 410 10.39 6.16 31.16
C ASP A 410 9.59 7.15 30.31
N ILE A 411 10.25 8.04 29.55
CA ILE A 411 9.58 8.97 28.63
C ILE A 411 8.88 8.18 27.52
N LYS A 412 9.56 7.24 26.87
CA LYS A 412 8.97 6.41 25.82
C LYS A 412 7.83 5.56 26.35
N LYS A 413 8.00 4.95 27.53
CA LYS A 413 6.94 4.17 28.20
C LYS A 413 5.70 5.02 28.44
N HIS A 414 5.84 6.24 28.91
CA HIS A 414 4.74 7.17 29.12
C HIS A 414 4.03 7.54 27.81
N ILE A 415 4.78 7.78 26.73
CA ILE A 415 4.20 8.04 25.42
C ILE A 415 3.39 6.84 24.92
N ILE A 416 3.91 5.62 25.09
CA ILE A 416 3.18 4.40 24.72
C ILE A 416 1.90 4.26 25.53
N GLU A 417 1.98 4.51 26.84
CA GLU A 417 0.84 4.42 27.75
C GLU A 417 -0.26 5.44 27.43
N GLU A 418 0.13 6.69 27.22
CA GLU A 418 -0.86 7.76 27.09
C GLU A 418 -1.31 8.02 25.64
N SER A 419 -0.39 7.91 24.67
CA SER A 419 -0.61 8.45 23.35
C SER A 419 -0.90 7.41 22.26
N ILE A 420 -0.35 6.20 22.34
CA ILE A 420 -0.29 5.26 21.23
C ILE A 420 -1.39 4.20 21.30
N TYR A 421 -2.15 4.04 20.20
CA TYR A 421 -3.18 3.03 20.03
C TYR A 421 -3.16 2.45 18.62
N GLY A 422 -3.42 1.15 18.48
CA GLY A 422 -3.42 0.47 17.19
C GLY A 422 -4.43 -0.67 17.09
N VAL A 423 -4.93 -0.88 15.89
CA VAL A 423 -5.90 -1.94 15.61
C VAL A 423 -5.47 -2.69 14.36
N ASP A 424 -5.52 -4.01 14.39
CA ASP A 424 -5.42 -4.84 13.18
C ASP A 424 -6.36 -6.04 13.28
N VAL A 425 -6.78 -6.57 12.15
CA VAL A 425 -7.59 -7.80 12.07
C VAL A 425 -6.73 -9.06 12.16
N ASP A 426 -5.43 -8.93 11.87
CA ASP A 426 -4.45 -10.01 11.89
C ASP A 426 -3.71 -10.05 13.24
N ALA A 427 -3.87 -11.14 13.98
CA ALA A 427 -3.23 -11.33 15.29
C ALA A 427 -1.70 -11.32 15.18
N GLY A 428 -1.14 -11.87 14.08
CA GLY A 428 0.30 -11.87 13.86
C GLY A 428 0.87 -10.45 13.68
N ALA A 429 0.14 -9.56 13.00
CA ALA A 429 0.51 -8.15 12.87
C ALA A 429 0.51 -7.44 14.24
N VAL A 430 -0.53 -7.69 15.05
CA VAL A 430 -0.62 -7.15 16.43
C VAL A 430 0.58 -7.59 17.28
N ASP A 431 0.96 -8.87 17.21
CA ASP A 431 2.10 -9.41 17.97
C ASP A 431 3.42 -8.75 17.56
N ILE A 432 3.63 -8.51 16.27
CA ILE A 432 4.83 -7.82 15.74
C ILE A 432 4.87 -6.37 16.20
N ALA A 433 3.74 -5.66 16.10
CA ALA A 433 3.67 -4.29 16.57
C ALA A 433 4.03 -4.20 18.06
N ARG A 434 3.46 -5.06 18.91
CA ARG A 434 3.80 -5.15 20.34
C ARG A 434 5.28 -5.44 20.56
N LEU A 435 5.86 -6.37 19.80
CA LEU A 435 7.28 -6.74 19.88
C LEU A 435 8.19 -5.54 19.60
N ARG A 436 7.91 -4.74 18.57
CA ARG A 436 8.68 -3.52 18.27
C ARG A 436 8.62 -2.49 19.38
N PHE A 437 7.45 -2.28 19.98
CA PHE A 437 7.33 -1.38 21.15
C PHE A 437 8.18 -1.85 22.32
N TRP A 438 8.18 -3.15 22.62
CA TRP A 438 9.04 -3.69 23.67
C TRP A 438 10.53 -3.51 23.35
N LEU A 439 10.94 -3.74 22.11
CA LEU A 439 12.33 -3.51 21.71
C LEU A 439 12.72 -2.04 21.87
N SER A 440 11.85 -1.11 21.53
CA SER A 440 12.14 0.33 21.68
C SER A 440 12.35 0.76 23.13
N LEU A 441 11.74 0.08 24.09
CA LEU A 441 11.98 0.31 25.52
C LEU A 441 13.29 -0.34 25.98
N VAL A 442 13.55 -1.59 25.54
CA VAL A 442 14.78 -2.33 25.91
C VAL A 442 16.05 -1.57 25.51
N VAL A 443 16.02 -0.85 24.39
CA VAL A 443 17.17 -0.08 23.90
C VAL A 443 17.72 0.88 24.94
N ASP A 444 16.85 1.61 25.63
CA ASP A 444 17.22 2.71 26.53
C ASP A 444 17.42 2.27 27.97
N GLU A 445 17.08 1.02 28.32
CA GLU A 445 17.26 0.48 29.67
C GLU A 445 18.68 -0.04 29.90
N GLU A 446 19.31 0.31 31.01
CA GLU A 446 20.60 -0.24 31.44
C GLU A 446 20.46 -1.59 32.15
N VAL A 447 19.33 -1.77 32.83
CA VAL A 447 18.98 -2.97 33.63
C VAL A 447 17.64 -3.48 33.16
N PRO A 448 17.48 -4.80 32.95
CA PRO A 448 16.20 -5.35 32.52
C PRO A 448 15.03 -4.96 33.43
N GLN A 449 14.01 -4.36 32.85
CA GLN A 449 12.73 -4.05 33.50
C GLN A 449 11.63 -4.93 32.93
N PRO A 450 10.60 -5.25 33.71
CA PRO A 450 9.41 -5.90 33.17
C PRO A 450 8.78 -5.07 32.04
N LEU A 451 8.48 -5.73 30.92
CA LEU A 451 7.86 -5.07 29.79
C LEU A 451 6.40 -4.74 30.09
N PRO A 452 5.87 -3.59 29.65
CA PRO A 452 4.47 -3.23 29.88
C PRO A 452 3.50 -4.14 29.11
N ASN A 453 2.28 -4.27 29.64
CA ASN A 453 1.23 -5.06 29.00
C ASN A 453 0.47 -4.21 27.97
N LEU A 454 0.57 -4.55 26.70
CA LEU A 454 0.02 -3.76 25.57
C LEU A 454 -1.38 -4.22 25.12
N ALA A 455 -2.05 -5.09 25.88
CA ALA A 455 -3.33 -5.71 25.50
C ALA A 455 -4.47 -4.69 25.24
N PHE A 456 -4.47 -3.53 25.93
CA PHE A 456 -5.42 -2.45 25.72
C PHE A 456 -4.87 -1.27 24.91
N LYS A 457 -3.72 -1.44 24.29
CA LYS A 457 -3.08 -0.42 23.44
C LYS A 457 -3.06 -0.83 21.97
N ILE A 458 -2.76 -2.10 21.72
CA ILE A 458 -2.75 -2.68 20.39
C ILE A 458 -3.66 -3.90 20.42
N VAL A 459 -4.79 -3.83 19.71
CA VAL A 459 -5.86 -4.83 19.78
C VAL A 459 -6.07 -5.53 18.44
N CYS A 460 -6.45 -6.81 18.51
CA CYS A 460 -6.86 -7.59 17.36
C CYS A 460 -8.37 -7.43 17.14
N ALA A 461 -8.79 -6.59 16.16
CA ALA A 461 -10.19 -6.26 15.93
C ALA A 461 -10.46 -5.77 14.51
N ASN A 462 -11.72 -5.84 14.07
CA ASN A 462 -12.14 -5.29 12.79
C ASN A 462 -12.54 -3.82 12.92
N THR A 463 -11.63 -2.92 12.56
CA THR A 463 -11.80 -1.47 12.62
C THR A 463 -13.05 -0.96 11.89
N LEU A 464 -13.41 -1.60 10.78
CA LEU A 464 -14.50 -1.15 9.92
C LEU A 464 -15.90 -1.52 10.43
N ILE A 465 -16.03 -2.36 11.42
CA ILE A 465 -17.32 -2.72 12.00
C ILE A 465 -17.46 -2.02 13.35
N PRO A 466 -18.27 -0.96 13.48
CA PRO A 466 -18.51 -0.31 14.76
C PRO A 466 -19.32 -1.22 15.70
N LEU A 467 -19.16 -1.07 17.00
CA LEU A 467 -19.95 -1.81 17.99
C LEU A 467 -21.45 -1.55 17.80
N SER A 468 -21.83 -0.30 17.58
CA SER A 468 -23.19 0.12 17.21
C SER A 468 -23.15 1.18 16.13
N THR A 469 -24.14 1.18 15.26
CA THR A 469 -24.33 2.23 14.22
C THR A 469 -25.08 3.45 14.79
N ASP A 470 -25.75 3.30 15.92
CA ASP A 470 -26.47 4.39 16.61
C ASP A 470 -25.60 4.94 17.76
N LYS A 471 -25.06 6.15 17.56
CA LYS A 471 -24.24 6.84 18.57
C LYS A 471 -25.01 7.18 19.86
N SER A 472 -26.33 7.33 19.80
CA SER A 472 -27.15 7.63 20.98
C SER A 472 -27.24 6.46 21.93
N ASN A 473 -27.17 5.24 21.44
CA ASN A 473 -27.28 4.02 22.23
C ASN A 473 -25.92 3.56 22.83
N GLN A 474 -24.80 4.04 22.30
CA GLN A 474 -23.46 3.60 22.74
C GLN A 474 -23.14 4.01 24.19
N TYR A 475 -23.74 5.09 24.70
CA TYR A 475 -23.34 5.74 25.96
C TYR A 475 -24.44 5.79 27.04
N GLN A 476 -25.64 5.30 26.77
CA GLN A 476 -26.76 5.37 27.70
C GLN A 476 -27.19 4.00 28.24
N ILE A 477 -26.24 3.22 28.72
CA ILE A 477 -26.59 2.02 29.49
C ILE A 477 -26.90 2.49 30.91
N ALA A 478 -28.20 2.63 31.24
CA ALA A 478 -28.64 3.00 32.56
C ALA A 478 -28.09 2.01 33.59
N GLY A 479 -27.40 2.49 34.63
CA GLY A 479 -26.77 1.68 35.66
C GLY A 479 -25.35 1.12 35.30
N ALA A 480 -24.84 1.37 34.12
CA ALA A 480 -23.52 0.87 33.69
C ALA A 480 -22.36 1.84 33.96
N THR A 481 -22.63 3.09 34.31
CA THR A 481 -21.61 4.14 34.46
C THR A 481 -20.51 3.74 35.46
N ASP A 482 -20.87 3.10 36.57
CA ASP A 482 -19.90 2.70 37.58
C ASP A 482 -19.10 1.47 37.15
N ILE A 483 -19.74 0.51 36.44
CA ILE A 483 -19.07 -0.67 35.90
C ILE A 483 -18.03 -0.23 34.82
N ILE A 484 -18.38 0.75 34.01
CA ILE A 484 -17.47 1.29 33.00
C ILE A 484 -16.27 1.99 33.63
N LYS A 485 -16.48 2.77 34.70
CA LYS A 485 -15.38 3.37 35.48
C LYS A 485 -14.46 2.32 36.11
N GLU A 486 -15.02 1.21 36.56
CA GLU A 486 -14.22 0.09 37.06
C GLU A 486 -13.42 -0.58 35.95
N ILE A 487 -13.99 -0.73 34.74
CA ILE A 487 -13.27 -1.22 33.58
C ILE A 487 -12.13 -0.26 33.16
N GLU A 488 -12.34 1.05 33.24
CA GLU A 488 -11.28 2.06 32.99
C GLU A 488 -10.13 1.93 33.98
N LYS A 489 -10.41 1.69 35.26
CA LYS A 489 -9.39 1.43 36.28
C LYS A 489 -8.62 0.13 36.00
N VAL A 490 -9.31 -0.94 35.61
CA VAL A 490 -8.65 -2.21 35.22
C VAL A 490 -7.72 -1.99 34.03
N ARG A 491 -8.14 -1.26 32.99
CA ARG A 491 -7.29 -0.96 31.82
C ARG A 491 -6.03 -0.18 32.19
N HIS A 492 -6.17 0.85 33.01
CA HIS A 492 -5.03 1.66 33.46
C HIS A 492 -4.06 0.83 34.32
N ASN A 493 -4.56 0.09 35.30
CA ASN A 493 -3.71 -0.71 36.17
C ASN A 493 -3.07 -1.91 35.47
N TYR A 494 -3.66 -2.38 34.37
CA TYR A 494 -3.14 -3.53 33.62
C TYR A 494 -1.81 -3.27 32.92
N PHE A 495 -1.55 -2.03 32.50
CA PHE A 495 -0.35 -1.68 31.73
C PHE A 495 0.95 -2.04 32.46
N ASP A 496 1.07 -1.68 33.74
CA ASP A 496 2.25 -1.93 34.57
C ASP A 496 2.09 -3.08 35.58
N SER A 497 1.03 -3.88 35.45
CA SER A 497 0.74 -4.96 36.41
C SER A 497 1.80 -6.07 36.38
N SER A 498 2.14 -6.56 37.56
CA SER A 498 2.93 -7.78 37.75
C SER A 498 2.16 -9.02 37.26
N LYS A 499 2.82 -10.16 37.20
CA LYS A 499 2.23 -11.43 36.72
C LYS A 499 1.06 -11.90 37.60
N GLU A 500 1.12 -11.70 38.92
CA GLU A 500 0.05 -12.04 39.85
C GLU A 500 -1.14 -11.08 39.68
N GLU A 501 -0.87 -9.78 39.71
CA GLU A 501 -1.89 -8.72 39.54
C GLU A 501 -2.60 -8.83 38.20
N LYS A 502 -1.86 -9.16 37.15
CA LYS A 502 -2.38 -9.37 35.77
C LYS A 502 -3.53 -10.38 35.77
N LYS A 503 -3.34 -11.55 36.39
CA LYS A 503 -4.36 -12.59 36.43
C LYS A 503 -5.62 -12.13 37.19
N ASP A 504 -5.43 -11.35 38.25
CA ASP A 504 -6.54 -10.80 39.01
C ASP A 504 -7.30 -9.73 38.24
N LEU A 505 -6.60 -8.85 37.52
CA LEU A 505 -7.20 -7.84 36.68
C LEU A 505 -7.93 -8.47 35.47
N GLU A 506 -7.39 -9.53 34.85
CA GLU A 506 -8.08 -10.31 33.81
C GLU A 506 -9.39 -10.92 34.34
N ARG A 507 -9.37 -11.48 35.54
CA ARG A 507 -10.57 -12.03 36.20
C ARG A 507 -11.57 -10.92 36.52
N GLN A 508 -11.10 -9.78 37.04
CA GLN A 508 -11.92 -8.61 37.31
C GLN A 508 -12.58 -8.10 36.03
N PHE A 509 -11.82 -7.95 34.93
CA PHE A 509 -12.35 -7.52 33.63
C PHE A 509 -13.49 -8.44 33.15
N LYS A 510 -13.29 -9.76 33.16
CA LYS A 510 -14.31 -10.75 32.78
C LYS A 510 -15.54 -10.66 33.67
N ASN A 511 -15.36 -10.48 34.96
CA ASN A 511 -16.46 -10.34 35.91
C ASN A 511 -17.25 -9.03 35.67
N LEU A 512 -16.57 -7.94 35.34
CA LEU A 512 -17.19 -6.66 35.00
C LEU A 512 -17.96 -6.74 33.68
N GLN A 513 -17.43 -7.42 32.66
CA GLN A 513 -18.16 -7.70 31.42
C GLN A 513 -19.45 -8.50 31.70
N ASN A 514 -19.37 -9.55 32.52
CA ASN A 514 -20.54 -10.36 32.92
C ASN A 514 -21.55 -9.56 33.75
N LYS A 515 -21.06 -8.69 34.64
CA LYS A 515 -21.91 -7.80 35.45
C LYS A 515 -22.63 -6.79 34.55
N LEU A 516 -21.90 -6.24 33.56
CA LEU A 516 -22.49 -5.37 32.57
C LEU A 516 -23.56 -6.09 31.75
N TRP A 517 -23.28 -7.31 31.31
CA TRP A 517 -24.23 -8.18 30.62
C TRP A 517 -25.51 -8.39 31.45
N ASN A 518 -25.38 -8.77 32.73
CA ASN A 518 -26.54 -9.02 33.61
C ASN A 518 -27.35 -7.75 33.87
N THR A 519 -26.69 -6.61 34.08
CA THR A 519 -27.37 -5.31 34.26
C THR A 519 -28.14 -4.90 33.03
N ALA A 520 -27.60 -5.23 31.84
CA ALA A 520 -28.21 -4.90 30.57
C ALA A 520 -29.30 -5.89 30.15
N LYS A 521 -29.20 -7.16 30.55
CA LYS A 521 -30.13 -8.22 30.20
C LYS A 521 -31.60 -7.88 30.57
N ASP A 522 -31.82 -7.27 31.72
CA ASP A 522 -33.15 -6.88 32.15
C ASP A 522 -33.73 -5.71 31.36
N TRP A 523 -32.89 -4.92 30.73
CA TRP A 523 -33.27 -3.75 29.93
C TRP A 523 -33.37 -4.05 28.41
N VAL A 524 -32.66 -5.07 27.94
CA VAL A 524 -32.43 -5.39 26.53
C VAL A 524 -33.41 -6.37 25.92
N ILE A 525 -34.27 -7.01 26.71
CA ILE A 525 -35.31 -7.93 26.22
C ILE A 525 -36.17 -7.27 25.11
N SER A 526 -36.08 -5.96 24.91
CA SER A 526 -36.88 -5.23 23.94
C SER A 526 -36.15 -4.69 22.68
N LYS A 527 -34.80 -4.48 22.63
CA LYS A 527 -34.18 -3.77 21.47
C LYS A 527 -32.80 -4.20 21.00
N ASP A 528 -31.88 -4.79 21.80
CA ASP A 528 -30.50 -5.02 21.31
C ASP A 528 -29.75 -6.19 21.98
N ALA A 529 -30.31 -7.39 22.00
CA ALA A 529 -29.64 -8.59 22.52
C ALA A 529 -28.31 -8.88 21.78
N ASP A 530 -28.23 -8.53 20.52
CA ASP A 530 -27.03 -8.69 19.67
C ASP A 530 -25.86 -7.80 20.13
N LEU A 531 -26.11 -6.55 20.52
CA LEU A 531 -25.08 -5.61 21.00
C LEU A 531 -24.30 -6.17 22.19
N TYR A 532 -24.99 -6.81 23.12
CA TYR A 532 -24.38 -7.32 24.34
C TYR A 532 -23.64 -8.62 24.14
N GLN A 533 -24.10 -9.49 23.24
CA GLN A 533 -23.31 -10.66 22.83
C GLN A 533 -22.00 -10.22 22.18
N ARG A 534 -22.06 -9.15 21.36
CA ARG A 534 -20.87 -8.57 20.74
C ARG A 534 -19.90 -7.99 21.79
N LEU A 535 -20.39 -7.32 22.85
CA LEU A 535 -19.54 -6.82 23.94
C LEU A 535 -18.72 -7.93 24.63
N LEU A 536 -19.30 -9.12 24.79
CA LEU A 536 -18.61 -10.27 25.39
C LEU A 536 -17.57 -10.91 24.45
N GLU A 537 -17.62 -10.61 23.16
CA GLU A 537 -16.64 -11.11 22.18
C GLU A 537 -15.24 -10.49 22.39
N PHE A 538 -15.18 -9.25 22.91
CA PHE A 538 -13.90 -8.58 23.12
C PHE A 538 -13.15 -9.20 24.30
N ASN A 539 -12.07 -9.89 24.01
CA ASN A 539 -11.12 -10.40 25.01
C ASN A 539 -9.69 -9.93 24.66
N PRO A 540 -9.19 -8.88 25.30
CA PRO A 540 -7.87 -8.32 24.97
C PRO A 540 -6.70 -9.23 25.39
N PHE A 541 -6.97 -10.28 26.16
CA PHE A 541 -5.98 -11.21 26.70
C PHE A 541 -5.78 -12.46 25.84
N GLU A 542 -6.59 -12.60 24.78
CA GLU A 542 -6.49 -13.70 23.81
C GLU A 542 -6.20 -13.12 22.43
N ASP A 543 -5.34 -13.78 21.62
CA ASP A 543 -5.04 -13.36 20.25
C ASP A 543 -6.18 -13.74 19.28
N LYS A 544 -7.40 -13.55 19.70
CA LYS A 544 -8.60 -13.78 18.91
C LYS A 544 -9.12 -12.44 18.39
N SER A 545 -9.26 -12.36 17.06
CA SER A 545 -9.78 -11.14 16.44
C SER A 545 -11.24 -10.90 16.85
N CYS A 546 -11.51 -9.72 17.40
CA CYS A 546 -12.85 -9.23 17.67
C CYS A 546 -13.52 -8.78 16.35
N SER A 547 -14.79 -9.13 16.14
CA SER A 547 -15.51 -8.83 14.90
C SER A 547 -15.83 -7.35 14.70
N TRP A 548 -15.64 -6.50 15.71
CA TRP A 548 -15.95 -5.08 15.75
C TRP A 548 -14.86 -4.27 16.47
N PHE A 549 -14.91 -2.95 16.34
CA PHE A 549 -14.02 -2.00 17.02
C PHE A 549 -14.76 -0.77 17.52
N ASP A 550 -14.50 -0.43 18.79
CA ASP A 550 -14.96 0.81 19.42
C ASP A 550 -13.83 1.45 20.26
N PRO A 551 -13.43 2.72 20.01
CA PRO A 551 -12.34 3.39 20.71
C PRO A 551 -12.54 3.54 22.21
N TRP A 552 -13.77 3.84 22.62
CA TRP A 552 -14.05 4.01 24.04
C TRP A 552 -14.04 2.68 24.79
N TRP A 553 -14.72 1.67 24.24
CA TRP A 553 -14.79 0.35 24.85
C TRP A 553 -13.44 -0.34 24.96
N MET A 554 -12.67 -0.34 23.87
CA MET A 554 -11.40 -1.06 23.80
C MET A 554 -10.24 -0.28 24.43
N PHE A 555 -10.20 1.04 24.24
CA PHE A 555 -9.06 1.88 24.64
C PHE A 555 -9.35 2.88 25.76
N GLY A 556 -10.61 3.15 26.08
CA GLY A 556 -10.99 4.22 26.99
C GLY A 556 -11.01 5.63 26.34
N VAL A 557 -10.86 5.71 25.03
CA VAL A 557 -10.83 6.98 24.29
C VAL A 557 -12.25 7.38 23.89
N LYS A 558 -12.85 8.29 24.68
CA LYS A 558 -14.26 8.68 24.53
C LYS A 558 -14.49 9.73 23.45
N ASP A 559 -13.62 10.75 23.38
CA ASP A 559 -13.83 11.93 22.53
C ASP A 559 -13.21 11.79 21.14
N GLY A 560 -12.62 10.63 20.85
CA GLY A 560 -11.88 10.35 19.61
C GLY A 560 -10.40 10.69 19.70
N PHE A 561 -9.68 10.44 18.61
CA PHE A 561 -8.24 10.61 18.52
C PHE A 561 -7.86 11.99 17.97
N ASP A 562 -6.72 12.51 18.36
CA ASP A 562 -6.17 13.76 17.80
C ASP A 562 -5.57 13.49 16.42
N ILE A 563 -4.94 12.32 16.24
CA ILE A 563 -4.31 11.89 15.01
C ILE A 563 -4.78 10.46 14.67
N VAL A 564 -5.29 10.27 13.46
CA VAL A 564 -5.52 8.94 12.88
C VAL A 564 -4.60 8.82 11.66
N ILE A 565 -3.65 7.90 11.70
CA ILE A 565 -2.59 7.78 10.71
C ILE A 565 -2.39 6.32 10.29
N GLY A 566 -2.04 6.06 9.03
CA GLY A 566 -1.76 4.69 8.61
C GLY A 566 -1.67 4.51 7.11
N ASN A 567 -1.52 3.25 6.72
CA ASN A 567 -1.59 2.76 5.35
C ASN A 567 -2.72 1.73 5.24
N PRO A 568 -3.96 2.16 4.94
CA PRO A 568 -5.11 1.25 4.87
C PRO A 568 -4.97 0.25 3.71
N PRO A 569 -5.57 -0.95 3.80
CA PRO A 569 -5.43 -1.98 2.77
C PRO A 569 -6.07 -1.60 1.43
N TYR A 570 -5.37 -1.90 0.30
CA TYR A 570 -5.81 -1.58 -1.07
C TYR A 570 -6.56 -2.77 -1.69
N LEU A 571 -7.71 -3.11 -1.12
CA LEU A 571 -8.54 -4.23 -1.55
C LEU A 571 -9.81 -3.77 -2.26
N ARG A 572 -10.13 -4.42 -3.38
CA ARG A 572 -11.40 -4.22 -4.07
C ARG A 572 -12.51 -5.01 -3.40
N ILE A 573 -13.70 -4.43 -3.33
CA ILE A 573 -14.88 -5.08 -2.75
C ILE A 573 -15.23 -6.42 -3.41
N GLN A 574 -14.88 -6.63 -4.69
CA GLN A 574 -15.11 -7.89 -5.38
C GLN A 574 -14.36 -9.06 -4.72
N GLY A 575 -13.07 -8.86 -4.38
CA GLY A 575 -12.28 -9.87 -3.66
C GLY A 575 -12.88 -10.20 -2.29
N ILE A 576 -13.39 -9.19 -1.59
CA ILE A 576 -14.07 -9.39 -0.29
C ILE A 576 -15.40 -10.13 -0.48
N ARG A 577 -16.19 -9.83 -1.52
CA ARG A 577 -17.43 -10.57 -1.81
C ARG A 577 -17.20 -12.04 -2.10
N ASP A 578 -16.09 -12.35 -2.77
CA ASP A 578 -15.73 -13.74 -3.08
C ASP A 578 -15.29 -14.52 -1.83
N SER A 579 -14.57 -13.87 -0.91
CA SER A 579 -14.03 -14.50 0.31
C SER A 579 -14.94 -14.37 1.53
N ASN A 580 -15.62 -13.23 1.71
CA ASN A 580 -16.49 -12.93 2.85
C ASN A 580 -17.69 -12.06 2.44
N PRO A 581 -18.76 -12.66 1.83
CA PRO A 581 -19.95 -11.93 1.38
C PRO A 581 -20.64 -11.13 2.48
N LYS A 582 -20.69 -11.68 3.71
CA LYS A 582 -21.33 -11.03 4.86
C LYS A 582 -20.65 -9.72 5.23
N LEU A 583 -19.32 -9.68 5.20
CA LEU A 583 -18.56 -8.45 5.45
C LEU A 583 -18.82 -7.42 4.35
N ALA A 584 -18.81 -7.83 3.08
CA ALA A 584 -19.08 -6.94 1.96
C ALA A 584 -20.46 -6.28 2.06
N ASP A 585 -21.49 -7.05 2.43
CA ASP A 585 -22.85 -6.53 2.64
C ASP A 585 -22.94 -5.59 3.85
N ALA A 586 -22.27 -5.91 4.94
CA ALA A 586 -22.22 -5.05 6.12
C ALA A 586 -21.57 -3.69 5.79
N LEU A 587 -20.41 -3.67 5.11
CA LEU A 587 -19.73 -2.44 4.72
C LEU A 587 -20.62 -1.56 3.83
N THR A 588 -21.32 -2.14 2.87
CA THR A 588 -22.21 -1.40 1.96
C THR A 588 -23.41 -0.77 2.71
N LYS A 589 -23.86 -1.39 3.81
CA LYS A 589 -24.95 -0.85 4.65
C LYS A 589 -24.49 0.23 5.61
N ILE A 590 -23.27 0.11 6.15
CA ILE A 590 -22.75 1.00 7.19
C ILE A 590 -22.21 2.30 6.60
N TYR A 591 -21.53 2.25 5.45
CA TYR A 591 -20.72 3.35 4.95
C TYR A 591 -21.28 3.99 3.67
N LYS A 592 -21.36 5.31 3.65
CA LYS A 592 -21.75 6.10 2.46
C LYS A 592 -20.69 6.05 1.37
N SER A 593 -19.41 5.96 1.74
CA SER A 593 -18.29 5.81 0.80
C SER A 593 -18.27 4.44 0.09
N ALA A 594 -18.99 3.44 0.61
CA ALA A 594 -19.06 2.10 0.06
C ALA A 594 -20.03 2.01 -1.14
N SER A 595 -19.74 2.70 -2.24
CA SER A 595 -20.59 2.75 -3.43
C SER A 595 -19.97 2.05 -4.64
N GLY A 596 -20.76 1.24 -5.35
CA GLY A 596 -20.33 0.55 -6.58
C GLY A 596 -19.19 -0.44 -6.35
N SER A 597 -18.19 -0.39 -7.23
CA SER A 597 -16.97 -1.24 -7.16
C SER A 597 -15.84 -0.54 -6.41
N PHE A 598 -16.08 -0.20 -5.17
CA PHE A 598 -15.15 0.56 -4.34
C PHE A 598 -13.94 -0.25 -3.87
N ASP A 599 -12.88 0.47 -3.55
CA ASP A 599 -11.71 -0.04 -2.86
C ASP A 599 -11.82 0.24 -1.36
N LEU A 600 -11.33 -0.66 -0.50
CA LEU A 600 -11.55 -0.64 0.94
C LEU A 600 -11.02 0.62 1.63
N TYR A 601 -9.93 1.22 1.12
CA TYR A 601 -9.33 2.42 1.71
C TYR A 601 -10.30 3.62 1.79
N VAL A 602 -11.30 3.75 0.89
CA VAL A 602 -12.27 4.86 0.99
C VAL A 602 -13.17 4.69 2.22
N VAL A 603 -13.45 3.45 2.60
CA VAL A 603 -14.21 3.13 3.82
C VAL A 603 -13.37 3.41 5.06
N PHE A 604 -12.06 3.13 5.01
CA PHE A 604 -11.14 3.51 6.10
C PHE A 604 -11.09 5.01 6.32
N VAL A 605 -11.12 5.85 5.26
CA VAL A 605 -11.17 7.31 5.42
C VAL A 605 -12.48 7.72 6.12
N GLU A 606 -13.64 7.20 5.70
CA GLU A 606 -14.90 7.50 6.37
C GLU A 606 -14.88 7.07 7.83
N ARG A 607 -14.36 5.87 8.12
CA ARG A 607 -14.22 5.37 9.50
C ARG A 607 -13.27 6.23 10.33
N ALA A 608 -12.13 6.62 9.78
CA ALA A 608 -11.18 7.50 10.44
C ALA A 608 -11.80 8.85 10.79
N LEU A 609 -12.60 9.44 9.88
CA LEU A 609 -13.36 10.68 10.12
C LEU A 609 -14.49 10.52 11.17
N GLN A 610 -14.87 9.30 11.53
CA GLN A 610 -15.83 9.02 12.60
C GLN A 610 -15.17 8.89 13.96
N ILE A 611 -13.90 8.47 14.02
CA ILE A 611 -13.16 8.21 15.28
C ILE A 611 -12.14 9.30 15.61
N VAL A 612 -11.89 10.24 14.72
CA VAL A 612 -11.04 11.41 14.97
C VAL A 612 -11.85 12.52 15.66
N LYS A 613 -11.21 13.34 16.50
CA LYS A 613 -11.81 14.53 17.11
C LYS A 613 -12.16 15.56 16.02
N ALA A 614 -13.03 16.52 16.35
CA ALA A 614 -13.45 17.57 15.42
C ALA A 614 -12.27 18.40 14.85
N ASN A 615 -11.28 18.68 15.68
CA ASN A 615 -10.06 19.42 15.30
C ASN A 615 -8.88 18.49 14.97
N GLY A 616 -9.08 17.19 15.01
CA GLY A 616 -8.04 16.20 14.74
C GLY A 616 -7.76 16.05 13.25
N VAL A 617 -6.71 15.31 12.93
CA VAL A 617 -6.25 15.06 11.56
C VAL A 617 -6.23 13.57 11.24
N VAL A 618 -6.69 13.23 10.05
CA VAL A 618 -6.51 11.91 9.43
C VAL A 618 -5.44 12.02 8.37
N ASN A 619 -4.42 11.16 8.43
CA ASN A 619 -3.32 11.16 7.47
C ASN A 619 -3.07 9.75 6.96
N PHE A 620 -3.41 9.49 5.69
CA PHE A 620 -3.23 8.19 5.07
C PHE A 620 -2.35 8.26 3.83
N ILE A 621 -1.48 7.25 3.67
CA ILE A 621 -0.89 6.97 2.36
C ILE A 621 -1.78 5.96 1.65
N MET A 622 -2.35 6.35 0.51
CA MET A 622 -3.29 5.50 -0.23
C MET A 622 -3.43 5.94 -1.69
N PRO A 623 -4.05 5.11 -2.58
CA PRO A 623 -4.31 5.52 -3.95
C PRO A 623 -5.19 6.75 -4.05
N THR A 624 -4.85 7.66 -4.98
CA THR A 624 -5.61 8.90 -5.22
C THR A 624 -6.78 8.71 -6.20
N LYS A 625 -6.95 7.52 -6.74
CA LYS A 625 -7.94 7.21 -7.78
C LYS A 625 -9.40 7.56 -7.41
N TRP A 626 -9.75 7.61 -6.15
CA TRP A 626 -11.08 8.00 -5.68
C TRP A 626 -11.44 9.44 -6.07
N THR A 627 -10.47 10.31 -6.34
CA THR A 627 -10.69 11.71 -6.73
C THR A 627 -11.39 11.80 -8.09
N ASN A 628 -11.04 10.93 -9.04
CA ASN A 628 -11.51 10.94 -10.42
C ASN A 628 -12.29 9.69 -10.86
N ALA A 629 -12.48 8.69 -9.99
CA ALA A 629 -13.24 7.49 -10.31
C ALA A 629 -14.69 7.57 -9.80
N ALA A 630 -15.59 6.84 -10.46
CA ALA A 630 -17.00 6.79 -10.11
C ALA A 630 -17.25 6.29 -8.68
N PHE A 631 -16.51 5.27 -8.23
CA PHE A 631 -16.64 4.71 -6.88
C PHE A 631 -16.27 5.72 -5.77
N GLY A 632 -15.47 6.74 -6.08
CA GLY A 632 -15.09 7.79 -5.13
C GLY A 632 -16.17 8.80 -4.80
N LYS A 633 -17.33 8.77 -5.49
CA LYS A 633 -18.41 9.76 -5.31
C LYS A 633 -18.88 9.88 -3.85
N GLY A 634 -19.06 8.75 -3.16
CA GLY A 634 -19.49 8.75 -1.76
C GLY A 634 -18.45 9.41 -0.83
N LEU A 635 -17.17 9.14 -1.03
CA LEU A 635 -16.11 9.77 -0.26
C LEU A 635 -16.00 11.28 -0.56
N ARG A 636 -16.04 11.67 -1.84
CA ARG A 636 -16.02 13.10 -2.23
C ARG A 636 -17.19 13.87 -1.60
N GLN A 637 -18.39 13.28 -1.56
CA GLN A 637 -19.54 13.88 -0.88
C GLN A 637 -19.29 14.11 0.61
N ILE A 638 -18.74 13.10 1.32
CA ILE A 638 -18.43 13.20 2.75
C ILE A 638 -17.40 14.29 3.01
N LEU A 639 -16.35 14.34 2.18
CA LEU A 639 -15.28 15.34 2.32
C LEU A 639 -15.78 16.75 2.01
N SER A 640 -16.64 16.90 1.01
CA SER A 640 -17.29 18.18 0.66
C SER A 640 -18.23 18.64 1.79
N ASP A 641 -19.11 17.76 2.30
CA ASP A 641 -20.06 18.09 3.37
C ASP A 641 -19.36 18.57 4.65
N LYS A 642 -18.13 18.10 4.90
CA LYS A 642 -17.32 18.43 6.10
C LYS A 642 -16.25 19.47 5.84
N ASN A 643 -16.07 19.94 4.60
CA ASN A 643 -14.89 20.71 4.18
C ASN A 643 -13.58 20.03 4.66
N ALA A 644 -13.46 18.72 4.41
CA ALA A 644 -12.43 17.93 5.08
C ALA A 644 -11.21 17.59 4.20
N ALA A 645 -11.14 18.05 2.97
CA ALA A 645 -9.96 17.91 2.13
C ALA A 645 -8.91 18.97 2.56
N ASN A 646 -7.76 18.51 3.07
CA ASN A 646 -6.74 19.43 3.63
C ASN A 646 -5.47 19.45 2.77
N LYS A 647 -4.81 18.30 2.55
CA LYS A 647 -3.59 18.23 1.75
C LYS A 647 -3.53 16.92 0.99
N ILE A 648 -3.11 16.96 -0.27
CA ILE A 648 -2.82 15.77 -1.09
C ILE A 648 -1.45 15.97 -1.74
N ILE A 649 -0.55 15.01 -1.55
CA ILE A 649 0.76 14.94 -2.21
C ILE A 649 0.72 13.71 -3.10
N TYR A 650 0.62 13.91 -4.39
CA TYR A 650 0.51 12.85 -5.39
C TYR A 650 1.87 12.51 -5.98
N PHE A 651 2.20 11.23 -6.00
CA PHE A 651 3.51 10.76 -6.45
C PHE A 651 3.59 10.45 -7.96
N GLY A 652 2.54 10.76 -8.71
CA GLY A 652 2.53 10.55 -10.17
C GLY A 652 2.79 9.10 -10.53
N ALA A 653 3.78 8.87 -11.40
CA ALA A 653 4.19 7.54 -11.83
C ALA A 653 5.18 6.85 -10.89
N TYR A 654 5.69 7.54 -9.87
CA TYR A 654 6.62 6.94 -8.91
C TYR A 654 5.92 5.88 -8.05
N GLN A 655 6.51 4.71 -8.00
CA GLN A 655 5.97 3.56 -7.24
C GLN A 655 6.71 3.43 -5.92
N VAL A 656 6.04 3.83 -4.85
CA VAL A 656 6.53 3.67 -3.47
C VAL A 656 6.57 2.20 -3.05
N PHE A 657 5.62 1.41 -3.58
CA PHE A 657 5.44 0.00 -3.24
C PHE A 657 5.68 -0.89 -4.45
N ASP A 658 6.06 -2.15 -4.22
CA ASP A 658 6.20 -3.17 -5.29
C ASP A 658 4.89 -3.50 -6.04
N ALA A 659 3.78 -2.85 -5.66
CA ALA A 659 2.50 -2.96 -6.34
C ALA A 659 2.33 -1.88 -7.40
N SER A 660 1.68 -2.22 -8.52
CA SER A 660 1.36 -1.30 -9.63
C SER A 660 0.25 -0.29 -9.29
N THR A 661 0.33 0.36 -8.12
CA THR A 661 -0.71 1.29 -7.64
C THR A 661 -0.06 2.65 -7.38
N TYR A 662 -0.59 3.68 -8.01
CA TYR A 662 -0.14 5.06 -7.81
C TYR A 662 -0.77 5.62 -6.55
N THR A 663 0.07 6.01 -5.61
CA THR A 663 -0.30 6.46 -4.28
C THR A 663 0.05 7.92 -4.04
N GLY A 664 -0.46 8.47 -2.97
CA GLY A 664 -0.11 9.78 -2.45
C GLY A 664 -0.38 9.86 -0.95
N ILE A 665 0.26 10.81 -0.30
CA ILE A 665 -0.02 11.15 1.10
C ILE A 665 -1.22 12.08 1.12
N GLN A 666 -2.21 11.79 1.96
CA GLN A 666 -3.48 12.50 1.98
C GLN A 666 -3.89 12.85 3.40
N PHE A 667 -4.09 14.13 3.65
CA PHE A 667 -4.53 14.67 4.93
C PHE A 667 -5.99 15.09 4.83
N PHE A 668 -6.77 14.69 5.81
CA PHE A 668 -8.17 15.06 5.95
C PHE A 668 -8.39 15.69 7.32
N LYS A 669 -8.90 16.91 7.34
CA LYS A 669 -9.20 17.65 8.55
C LYS A 669 -10.50 18.43 8.34
N ALA A 670 -11.48 18.23 9.19
CA ALA A 670 -12.75 18.93 9.08
C ALA A 670 -12.56 20.45 9.20
N ASN A 671 -13.44 21.21 8.55
CA ASN A 671 -13.43 22.66 8.53
C ASN A 671 -12.13 23.28 7.97
N SER A 672 -11.51 22.63 7.01
CA SER A 672 -10.40 23.21 6.23
C SER A 672 -10.96 24.18 5.18
N ASP A 673 -10.38 25.36 5.06
CA ASP A 673 -10.81 26.37 4.07
C ASP A 673 -10.49 25.93 2.66
N GLU A 674 -9.32 25.28 2.48
CA GLU A 674 -8.80 24.88 1.18
C GLU A 674 -8.06 23.53 1.21
N LEU A 675 -8.00 22.90 0.05
CA LEU A 675 -7.15 21.76 -0.25
C LEU A 675 -5.84 22.23 -0.85
N SER A 676 -4.71 21.88 -0.23
CA SER A 676 -3.38 22.04 -0.77
C SER A 676 -3.00 20.80 -1.59
N TYR A 677 -2.80 20.96 -2.90
CA TYR A 677 -2.44 19.87 -3.80
C TYR A 677 -1.01 20.02 -4.31
N TYR A 678 -0.22 18.96 -4.16
CA TYR A 678 1.15 18.87 -4.64
C TYR A 678 1.28 17.66 -5.56
N GLU A 679 2.03 17.79 -6.63
CA GLU A 679 2.33 16.71 -7.55
C GLU A 679 3.82 16.58 -7.75
N LEU A 680 4.34 15.37 -7.77
CA LEU A 680 5.75 15.11 -7.99
C LEU A 680 6.16 15.58 -9.39
N ASP A 681 7.08 16.54 -9.42
CA ASP A 681 7.55 17.27 -10.61
C ASP A 681 8.84 16.70 -11.23
N ARG A 682 9.39 15.62 -10.65
CA ARG A 682 10.68 15.05 -11.00
C ARG A 682 10.67 13.52 -11.01
N ASP A 683 11.61 12.92 -11.74
CA ASP A 683 11.85 11.48 -11.70
C ASP A 683 12.70 11.13 -10.50
N LEU A 684 12.21 10.18 -9.67
CA LEU A 684 12.90 9.70 -8.49
C LEU A 684 13.43 8.28 -8.73
N LYS A 685 14.63 8.00 -8.21
CA LYS A 685 15.28 6.70 -8.30
C LYS A 685 15.14 5.89 -7.00
N SER A 686 14.85 6.55 -5.89
CA SER A 686 14.78 5.91 -4.57
C SER A 686 13.80 6.63 -3.63
N ASN A 687 13.40 5.96 -2.55
CA ASN A 687 12.60 6.56 -1.48
C ASN A 687 13.37 7.66 -0.72
N ASP A 688 14.68 7.60 -0.74
CA ASP A 688 15.52 8.66 -0.20
C ASP A 688 15.35 9.99 -0.94
N GLU A 689 15.32 9.94 -2.28
CA GLU A 689 15.06 11.13 -3.11
C GLU A 689 13.62 11.63 -2.90
N LEU A 690 12.67 10.71 -2.61
CA LEU A 690 11.31 11.08 -2.23
C LEU A 690 11.28 11.84 -0.89
N SER A 691 12.07 11.42 0.10
CA SER A 691 12.20 12.14 1.37
C SER A 691 12.69 13.57 1.15
N ASP A 692 13.72 13.76 0.35
CA ASP A 692 14.26 15.10 0.02
C ASP A 692 13.21 15.97 -0.71
N TYR A 693 12.44 15.36 -1.62
CA TYR A 693 11.33 16.06 -2.28
C TYR A 693 10.27 16.51 -1.27
N LEU A 694 9.82 15.62 -0.39
CA LEU A 694 8.81 15.92 0.62
C LEU A 694 9.24 17.05 1.56
N GLN A 695 10.51 17.10 1.95
CA GLN A 695 11.08 18.16 2.77
C GLN A 695 11.23 19.51 2.01
N SER A 696 11.32 19.47 0.68
CA SER A 696 11.44 20.67 -0.17
C SER A 696 10.10 21.33 -0.47
N LEU A 697 8.97 20.73 -0.11
CA LEU A 697 7.64 21.27 -0.38
C LEU A 697 7.42 22.59 0.38
N THR A 698 7.04 23.61 -0.37
CA THR A 698 6.68 24.93 0.15
C THR A 698 5.27 25.31 -0.32
N PRO A 699 4.59 26.25 0.32
CA PRO A 699 3.30 26.74 -0.17
C PRO A 699 3.34 27.21 -1.63
N ILE A 700 4.47 27.76 -2.09
CA ILE A 700 4.61 28.27 -3.47
C ILE A 700 4.58 27.14 -4.52
N SER A 701 5.02 25.93 -4.14
CA SER A 701 5.03 24.76 -5.06
C SER A 701 3.68 24.04 -5.15
N GLY A 702 2.67 24.45 -4.39
CA GLY A 702 1.35 23.83 -4.35
C GLY A 702 0.27 24.56 -5.12
N THR A 703 -0.80 23.87 -5.44
CA THR A 703 -2.07 24.43 -5.94
C THR A 703 -3.09 24.42 -4.82
N PHE A 704 -3.75 25.56 -4.58
CA PHE A 704 -4.72 25.74 -3.51
C PHE A 704 -6.13 25.79 -4.10
N ILE A 705 -7.02 24.94 -3.63
CA ILE A 705 -8.38 24.81 -4.10
C ILE A 705 -9.33 25.01 -2.93
N ALA A 706 -10.16 26.05 -2.97
CA ALA A 706 -11.13 26.28 -1.91
C ALA A 706 -12.08 25.08 -1.75
N ASN A 707 -12.26 24.58 -0.53
CA ASN A 707 -13.12 23.44 -0.24
C ASN A 707 -14.58 23.69 -0.67
N SER A 708 -15.05 24.94 -0.69
CA SER A 708 -16.36 25.33 -1.18
C SER A 708 -16.59 25.04 -2.68
N LYS A 709 -15.52 24.81 -3.45
CA LYS A 709 -15.58 24.42 -4.88
C LYS A 709 -15.56 22.92 -5.09
N LEU A 710 -15.22 22.13 -4.06
CA LEU A 710 -15.17 20.69 -4.12
C LEU A 710 -16.56 20.11 -3.85
N THR A 711 -17.07 19.33 -4.79
CA THR A 711 -18.39 18.68 -4.71
C THR A 711 -18.26 17.17 -4.74
N SER A 712 -19.37 16.44 -4.84
CA SER A 712 -19.35 14.98 -5.07
C SER A 712 -18.89 14.58 -6.48
N ASP A 713 -18.79 15.54 -7.40
CA ASP A 713 -18.34 15.31 -8.77
C ASP A 713 -16.84 14.98 -8.79
N ILE A 714 -16.35 14.60 -9.96
CA ILE A 714 -14.94 14.28 -10.16
C ILE A 714 -14.07 15.49 -9.84
N TRP A 715 -13.04 15.30 -9.01
CA TRP A 715 -12.04 16.31 -8.72
C TRP A 715 -10.88 16.19 -9.71
N THR A 716 -10.74 17.21 -10.54
CA THR A 716 -9.59 17.36 -11.44
C THR A 716 -8.53 18.17 -10.72
N LEU A 717 -7.59 17.45 -10.07
CA LEU A 717 -6.52 18.03 -9.29
C LEU A 717 -5.25 18.08 -10.15
N THR A 718 -4.71 19.28 -10.37
CA THR A 718 -3.49 19.51 -11.15
C THR A 718 -2.58 20.52 -10.46
N ALA A 719 -1.26 20.42 -10.65
CA ALA A 719 -0.28 21.32 -10.07
C ALA A 719 0.13 22.44 -11.04
N GLY A 720 0.38 23.65 -10.53
CA GLY A 720 0.98 24.77 -11.26
C GLY A 720 0.09 25.41 -12.35
N GLY A 721 0.68 25.74 -13.50
CA GLY A 721 0.01 26.43 -14.61
C GLY A 721 -1.02 25.59 -15.38
N THR A 722 -0.98 24.26 -15.21
CA THR A 722 -1.88 23.31 -15.88
C THR A 722 -3.34 23.50 -15.49
N SER A 723 -3.62 23.90 -14.26
CA SER A 723 -4.98 24.13 -13.78
C SER A 723 -5.71 25.22 -14.57
N LYS A 724 -5.02 26.27 -15.00
CA LYS A 724 -5.60 27.37 -15.77
C LYS A 724 -6.10 26.95 -17.16
N ILE A 725 -5.34 26.05 -17.81
CA ILE A 725 -5.73 25.53 -19.14
C ILE A 725 -6.96 24.65 -18.99
N ILE A 726 -6.98 23.74 -18.02
CA ILE A 726 -8.12 22.87 -17.75
C ILE A 726 -9.36 23.66 -17.34
N ASP A 727 -9.21 24.69 -16.50
CA ASP A 727 -10.31 25.57 -16.13
C ASP A 727 -10.90 26.28 -17.36
N LYS A 728 -10.03 26.79 -18.23
CA LYS A 728 -10.43 27.43 -19.50
C LYS A 728 -11.16 26.47 -20.44
N LEU A 729 -10.66 25.22 -20.57
CA LEU A 729 -11.32 24.18 -21.34
C LEU A 729 -12.71 23.87 -20.76
N ASN A 730 -12.82 23.76 -19.44
CA ASN A 730 -14.08 23.44 -18.76
C ASN A 730 -15.18 24.49 -18.91
N LEU A 731 -14.83 25.74 -19.29
CA LEU A 731 -15.82 26.76 -19.62
C LEU A 731 -16.60 26.45 -20.90
N GLN A 732 -16.13 25.52 -21.73
CA GLN A 732 -16.86 25.13 -22.93
C GLN A 732 -18.15 24.38 -22.57
N PRO A 733 -19.29 24.71 -23.23
CA PRO A 733 -20.61 24.26 -22.78
C PRO A 733 -20.98 22.83 -23.18
N ARG A 734 -20.34 22.26 -24.19
CA ARG A 734 -20.58 20.90 -24.70
C ARG A 734 -19.52 19.94 -24.17
N ARG A 735 -19.82 18.66 -24.23
CA ARG A 735 -18.92 17.55 -23.90
C ARG A 735 -18.91 16.52 -25.02
N ILE A 736 -17.90 15.64 -25.07
CA ILE A 736 -17.89 14.50 -26.00
C ILE A 736 -19.14 13.64 -25.85
N SER A 737 -19.74 13.56 -24.66
CA SER A 737 -21.03 12.90 -24.44
C SER A 737 -22.19 13.50 -25.24
N ASP A 738 -22.10 14.77 -25.68
CA ASP A 738 -23.11 15.41 -26.52
C ASP A 738 -22.93 15.09 -28.00
N ILE A 739 -21.75 14.60 -28.36
CA ILE A 739 -21.32 14.31 -29.74
C ILE A 739 -21.49 12.84 -30.10
N PHE A 740 -21.01 11.95 -29.18
CA PHE A 740 -21.01 10.52 -29.45
C PHE A 740 -22.17 9.84 -28.76
N GLU A 741 -22.95 9.06 -29.56
CA GLU A 741 -24.08 8.26 -29.08
C GLU A 741 -23.59 7.08 -28.25
N LYS A 742 -22.54 6.43 -28.72
CA LYS A 742 -22.01 5.22 -28.10
C LYS A 742 -20.49 5.19 -28.13
N ILE A 743 -19.90 4.97 -26.97
CA ILE A 743 -18.52 4.53 -26.84
C ILE A 743 -18.59 3.13 -26.24
N PHE A 744 -18.05 2.12 -26.94
CA PHE A 744 -18.19 0.73 -26.53
C PHE A 744 -16.87 -0.02 -26.60
N GLN A 745 -16.73 -0.98 -25.72
CA GLN A 745 -15.62 -1.91 -25.67
C GLN A 745 -15.91 -3.11 -26.58
N GLY A 746 -14.90 -3.66 -27.22
CA GLY A 746 -15.04 -4.81 -28.09
C GLY A 746 -15.46 -6.11 -27.40
N LEU A 747 -15.37 -7.21 -28.11
CA LEU A 747 -15.88 -8.52 -27.75
C LEU A 747 -15.21 -9.10 -26.48
N ALA A 748 -16.00 -9.77 -25.64
CA ALA A 748 -15.53 -10.52 -24.48
C ALA A 748 -15.96 -11.99 -24.60
N THR A 749 -15.07 -12.84 -25.09
CA THR A 749 -15.39 -14.24 -25.40
C THR A 749 -15.32 -15.17 -24.20
N SER A 750 -14.62 -14.78 -23.13
CA SER A 750 -14.21 -15.61 -21.98
C SER A 750 -13.31 -16.82 -22.35
N LYS A 751 -12.89 -16.94 -23.61
CA LYS A 751 -11.88 -17.91 -24.08
C LYS A 751 -11.30 -17.50 -25.43
N ASP A 752 -10.52 -16.44 -25.46
CA ASP A 752 -9.95 -15.84 -26.66
C ASP A 752 -9.14 -16.84 -27.50
N ASP A 753 -8.42 -17.80 -26.88
CA ASP A 753 -7.61 -18.80 -27.58
C ASP A 753 -8.44 -19.75 -28.47
N VAL A 754 -9.73 -19.91 -28.19
CA VAL A 754 -10.67 -20.68 -29.02
C VAL A 754 -11.27 -19.81 -30.11
N TYR A 755 -11.71 -18.58 -29.78
CA TYR A 755 -12.46 -17.77 -30.73
C TYR A 755 -11.59 -16.94 -31.68
N PHE A 756 -10.33 -16.66 -31.33
CA PHE A 756 -9.47 -15.86 -32.20
C PHE A 756 -8.54 -16.74 -33.03
N LEU A 757 -8.61 -16.57 -34.35
CA LEU A 757 -7.73 -17.22 -35.28
C LEU A 757 -6.71 -16.20 -35.80
N TYR A 758 -5.48 -16.64 -35.94
CA TYR A 758 -4.31 -15.82 -36.28
C TYR A 758 -3.76 -16.22 -37.64
N ASP A 759 -2.99 -15.30 -38.23
CA ASP A 759 -2.32 -15.53 -39.51
C ASP A 759 -3.24 -16.07 -40.58
N CYS A 760 -4.41 -15.44 -40.69
CA CYS A 760 -5.49 -15.89 -41.56
C CYS A 760 -5.17 -15.61 -43.03
N VAL A 761 -5.45 -16.62 -43.85
CA VAL A 761 -5.33 -16.57 -45.29
C VAL A 761 -6.67 -16.94 -45.94
N ASP A 762 -7.06 -16.15 -46.94
CA ASP A 762 -8.29 -16.38 -47.68
C ASP A 762 -8.11 -17.56 -48.65
N GLU A 763 -9.06 -18.49 -48.62
CA GLU A 763 -9.13 -19.65 -49.51
C GLU A 763 -10.54 -19.80 -50.09
N GLY A 764 -10.97 -18.86 -50.94
CA GLY A 764 -12.28 -18.83 -51.56
C GLY A 764 -13.42 -18.58 -50.55
N ASP A 765 -14.30 -19.56 -50.39
CA ASP A 765 -15.43 -19.50 -49.43
C ASP A 765 -15.02 -19.80 -47.99
N ASP A 766 -13.73 -20.15 -47.81
CA ASP A 766 -13.18 -20.54 -46.53
C ASP A 766 -12.01 -19.60 -46.11
N ILE A 767 -11.64 -19.71 -44.84
CA ILE A 767 -10.45 -19.06 -44.28
C ILE A 767 -9.62 -20.13 -43.55
N ILE A 768 -8.29 -20.11 -43.77
CA ILE A 768 -7.36 -20.89 -43.00
C ILE A 768 -6.76 -19.98 -41.94
N GLY A 769 -6.84 -20.32 -40.65
CA GLY A 769 -6.27 -19.55 -39.56
C GLY A 769 -5.70 -20.44 -38.46
N PHE A 770 -4.67 -19.95 -37.76
CA PHE A 770 -4.01 -20.65 -36.67
C PHE A 770 -4.82 -20.54 -35.36
N SER A 771 -5.27 -21.68 -34.81
CA SER A 771 -5.90 -21.77 -33.50
C SER A 771 -4.85 -21.98 -32.41
N LYS A 772 -4.76 -21.06 -31.45
CA LYS A 772 -3.89 -21.19 -30.28
C LYS A 772 -4.34 -22.32 -29.35
N GLN A 773 -5.65 -22.51 -29.21
CA GLN A 773 -6.21 -23.56 -28.35
C GLN A 773 -5.81 -24.97 -28.82
N LEU A 774 -5.85 -25.22 -30.11
CA LEU A 774 -5.54 -26.52 -30.70
C LEU A 774 -4.08 -26.63 -31.19
N ASN A 775 -3.35 -25.52 -31.17
CA ASN A 775 -1.99 -25.38 -31.66
C ASN A 775 -1.81 -25.92 -33.11
N LYS A 776 -2.81 -25.67 -33.99
CA LYS A 776 -2.81 -26.08 -35.40
C LYS A 776 -3.57 -25.06 -36.24
N SER A 777 -3.28 -25.02 -37.57
CA SER A 777 -4.10 -24.30 -38.52
C SER A 777 -5.42 -25.07 -38.76
N ILE A 778 -6.49 -24.30 -38.78
CA ILE A 778 -7.84 -24.83 -39.05
C ILE A 778 -8.44 -24.13 -40.26
N LYS A 779 -9.27 -24.83 -40.99
CA LYS A 779 -10.09 -24.33 -42.05
C LYS A 779 -11.51 -24.12 -41.57
N ILE A 780 -12.09 -22.93 -41.87
CA ILE A 780 -13.41 -22.53 -41.38
C ILE A 780 -14.12 -21.69 -42.42
N GLU A 781 -15.43 -21.81 -42.52
CA GLU A 781 -16.24 -21.05 -43.48
C GLU A 781 -16.14 -19.53 -43.21
N ARG A 782 -15.93 -18.72 -44.29
CA ARG A 782 -15.83 -17.27 -44.24
C ARG A 782 -17.09 -16.63 -43.63
N GLY A 783 -18.26 -17.20 -43.87
CA GLY A 783 -19.55 -16.71 -43.30
C GLY A 783 -19.64 -16.82 -41.77
N PHE A 784 -18.81 -17.66 -41.14
CA PHE A 784 -18.84 -17.89 -39.70
C PHE A 784 -17.73 -17.14 -38.94
N VAL A 785 -17.01 -16.27 -39.62
CA VAL A 785 -15.93 -15.47 -39.00
C VAL A 785 -16.09 -14.00 -39.34
N LYS A 786 -15.51 -13.13 -38.52
CA LYS A 786 -15.46 -11.67 -38.72
C LYS A 786 -14.05 -11.14 -38.53
N PRO A 787 -13.60 -10.10 -39.29
CA PRO A 787 -12.27 -9.47 -39.09
C PRO A 787 -12.13 -8.91 -37.69
N LEU A 788 -10.98 -9.14 -37.02
CA LEU A 788 -10.76 -8.81 -35.61
C LEU A 788 -9.55 -7.90 -35.41
N LEU A 789 -9.74 -6.80 -34.68
CA LEU A 789 -8.69 -5.88 -34.24
C LEU A 789 -8.26 -6.15 -32.81
N LYS A 790 -6.95 -6.05 -32.56
CA LYS A 790 -6.35 -5.88 -31.24
C LYS A 790 -5.81 -4.46 -31.08
N GLY A 791 -5.46 -4.09 -29.84
CA GLY A 791 -4.89 -2.77 -29.57
C GLY A 791 -3.64 -2.44 -30.39
N GLU A 792 -2.83 -3.44 -30.71
CA GLU A 792 -1.62 -3.33 -31.51
C GLU A 792 -1.86 -3.05 -33.02
N ASP A 793 -3.07 -3.21 -33.50
CA ASP A 793 -3.45 -2.96 -34.90
C ASP A 793 -3.95 -1.53 -35.13
N VAL A 794 -4.13 -0.74 -34.09
CA VAL A 794 -4.74 0.58 -34.17
C VAL A 794 -3.70 1.66 -33.88
N HIS A 795 -3.36 2.42 -34.92
CA HIS A 795 -2.44 3.56 -34.83
C HIS A 795 -3.10 4.83 -35.37
N ARG A 796 -2.56 5.99 -34.96
CA ARG A 796 -3.12 7.30 -35.31
C ARG A 796 -3.18 7.52 -36.81
N TYR A 797 -4.35 7.90 -37.33
CA TYR A 797 -4.64 8.11 -38.72
C TYR A 797 -4.32 6.92 -39.67
N ASP A 798 -4.28 5.70 -39.14
CA ASP A 798 -3.83 4.56 -39.91
C ASP A 798 -4.92 3.92 -40.73
N ASN A 799 -4.54 3.29 -41.85
CA ASN A 799 -5.42 2.41 -42.64
C ASN A 799 -5.50 1.06 -41.87
N ILE A 800 -6.64 0.79 -41.30
CA ILE A 800 -6.81 -0.36 -40.42
C ILE A 800 -6.77 -1.65 -41.26
N THR A 801 -5.86 -2.55 -40.91
CA THR A 801 -5.76 -3.91 -41.47
C THR A 801 -5.57 -4.93 -40.36
N SER A 802 -6.02 -6.15 -40.61
CA SER A 802 -5.81 -7.25 -39.66
C SER A 802 -5.79 -8.57 -40.43
N ASN A 803 -4.86 -9.46 -40.07
CA ASN A 803 -4.80 -10.86 -40.53
C ASN A 803 -5.46 -11.83 -39.53
N ARG A 804 -6.33 -11.35 -38.68
CA ARG A 804 -7.02 -12.10 -37.62
C ARG A 804 -8.51 -12.08 -37.87
N VAL A 805 -9.16 -13.18 -37.47
CA VAL A 805 -10.63 -13.25 -37.44
C VAL A 805 -11.11 -13.76 -36.09
N VAL A 806 -12.36 -13.44 -35.77
CA VAL A 806 -13.09 -14.04 -34.64
C VAL A 806 -14.11 -15.02 -35.16
N VAL A 807 -14.12 -16.24 -34.62
CA VAL A 807 -15.19 -17.23 -34.82
C VAL A 807 -16.46 -16.63 -34.20
N PHE A 808 -17.49 -16.40 -35.03
CA PHE A 808 -18.62 -15.56 -34.67
C PHE A 808 -19.96 -16.35 -34.74
N PRO A 809 -20.38 -16.98 -33.63
CA PRO A 809 -21.54 -17.86 -33.62
C PRO A 809 -22.88 -17.10 -33.50
N TYR A 810 -22.98 -15.94 -34.14
CA TYR A 810 -24.19 -15.10 -34.09
C TYR A 810 -24.66 -14.68 -35.49
N LYS A 811 -25.99 -14.59 -35.63
CA LYS A 811 -26.67 -13.91 -36.74
C LYS A 811 -26.91 -12.44 -36.35
N LEU A 812 -26.78 -11.53 -37.29
CA LEU A 812 -27.15 -10.13 -37.11
C LEU A 812 -28.45 -9.84 -37.84
N GLU A 813 -29.55 -9.80 -37.12
CA GLU A 813 -30.84 -9.47 -37.66
C GLU A 813 -31.36 -8.13 -37.09
N ASN A 814 -31.62 -7.15 -37.95
CA ASN A 814 -32.08 -5.81 -37.58
C ASN A 814 -31.16 -5.11 -36.53
N GLY A 815 -29.84 -5.36 -36.60
CA GLY A 815 -28.84 -4.77 -35.68
C GLY A 815 -28.76 -5.48 -34.33
N ASN A 816 -29.46 -6.58 -34.11
CA ASN A 816 -29.39 -7.42 -32.93
C ASN A 816 -28.66 -8.75 -33.18
N ALA A 817 -27.80 -9.13 -32.28
CA ALA A 817 -27.08 -10.40 -32.36
C ALA A 817 -27.88 -11.53 -31.71
N GLU A 818 -28.23 -12.53 -32.50
CA GLU A 818 -28.91 -13.77 -32.09
C GLU A 818 -27.94 -14.94 -32.22
N LEU A 819 -27.84 -15.80 -31.20
CA LEU A 819 -26.98 -16.98 -31.24
C LEU A 819 -27.54 -18.00 -32.24
N TYR A 820 -26.70 -18.59 -33.09
CA TYR A 820 -27.09 -19.72 -33.93
C TYR A 820 -27.49 -20.90 -33.03
N LYS A 821 -28.43 -21.71 -33.48
CA LYS A 821 -28.71 -23.01 -32.87
C LYS A 821 -27.62 -24.02 -33.30
N GLU A 822 -27.33 -25.00 -32.47
CA GLU A 822 -26.26 -25.99 -32.75
C GLU A 822 -26.50 -26.71 -34.07
N ASP A 823 -27.75 -27.12 -34.37
CA ASP A 823 -28.11 -27.75 -35.64
C ASP A 823 -27.97 -26.82 -36.86
N GLU A 824 -28.22 -25.53 -36.72
CA GLU A 824 -27.98 -24.55 -37.80
C GLU A 824 -26.50 -24.43 -38.13
N ILE A 825 -25.63 -24.40 -37.11
CA ILE A 825 -24.16 -24.35 -37.33
C ILE A 825 -23.72 -25.62 -38.03
N LYS A 826 -24.19 -26.79 -37.56
CA LYS A 826 -23.86 -28.07 -38.12
C LYS A 826 -24.21 -28.18 -39.60
N ASN A 827 -25.37 -27.65 -39.99
CA ASN A 827 -25.88 -27.75 -41.37
C ASN A 827 -25.31 -26.70 -42.31
N GLN A 828 -25.09 -25.47 -41.82
CA GLN A 828 -24.66 -24.34 -42.66
C GLN A 828 -23.15 -24.12 -42.64
N PHE A 829 -22.45 -24.49 -41.52
CA PHE A 829 -21.05 -24.23 -41.28
C PHE A 829 -20.36 -25.47 -40.68
N PRO A 830 -20.30 -26.59 -41.43
CA PRO A 830 -19.80 -27.87 -40.90
C PRO A 830 -18.35 -27.85 -40.43
N LEU A 831 -17.48 -27.03 -41.03
CA LEU A 831 -16.08 -26.87 -40.59
C LEU A 831 -16.00 -26.12 -39.24
N ALA A 832 -16.80 -25.05 -39.12
CA ALA A 832 -16.91 -24.31 -37.86
C ALA A 832 -17.49 -25.18 -36.73
N TYR A 833 -18.51 -26.00 -37.04
CA TYR A 833 -19.11 -26.95 -36.09
C TYR A 833 -18.07 -27.97 -35.62
N ALA A 834 -17.33 -28.57 -36.53
CA ALA A 834 -16.28 -29.53 -36.19
C ALA A 834 -15.21 -28.92 -35.27
N TYR A 835 -14.79 -27.70 -35.58
CA TYR A 835 -13.84 -26.96 -34.73
C TYR A 835 -14.39 -26.65 -33.34
N LEU A 836 -15.61 -26.14 -33.23
CA LEU A 836 -16.25 -25.86 -31.95
C LEU A 836 -16.44 -27.14 -31.11
N LYS A 837 -16.83 -28.26 -31.73
CA LYS A 837 -16.95 -29.55 -31.05
C LYS A 837 -15.63 -30.05 -30.49
N GLU A 838 -14.52 -29.89 -31.21
CA GLU A 838 -13.18 -30.23 -30.70
C GLU A 838 -12.82 -29.38 -29.44
N CYS A 839 -13.40 -28.19 -29.32
CA CYS A 839 -13.22 -27.30 -28.17
C CYS A 839 -14.34 -27.33 -27.11
N GLU A 840 -15.35 -28.18 -27.25
CA GLU A 840 -16.59 -28.13 -26.46
C GLU A 840 -16.34 -28.26 -24.96
N SER A 841 -15.51 -29.20 -24.52
CA SER A 841 -15.22 -29.42 -23.10
C SER A 841 -14.70 -28.16 -22.43
N ILE A 842 -13.77 -27.45 -23.09
CA ILE A 842 -13.15 -26.22 -22.59
C ILE A 842 -14.14 -25.07 -22.61
N LEU A 843 -15.02 -25.01 -23.61
CA LEU A 843 -16.04 -23.96 -23.73
C LEU A 843 -17.12 -24.10 -22.67
N ARG A 844 -17.52 -25.32 -22.32
CA ARG A 844 -18.49 -25.62 -21.26
C ARG A 844 -17.98 -25.30 -19.87
N ASP A 845 -16.68 -25.53 -19.62
CA ASP A 845 -16.03 -25.30 -18.31
C ASP A 845 -15.74 -23.82 -18.02
N ARG A 846 -15.95 -22.90 -18.97
CA ARG A 846 -15.70 -21.46 -18.78
C ARG A 846 -16.48 -20.89 -17.58
N GLU A 847 -15.84 -19.96 -16.85
CA GLU A 847 -16.41 -19.27 -15.68
C GLU A 847 -17.04 -20.24 -14.66
N LYS A 848 -16.33 -21.34 -14.34
CA LYS A 848 -16.75 -22.40 -13.40
C LYS A 848 -18.00 -23.16 -13.87
N GLY A 849 -18.09 -23.48 -15.15
CA GLY A 849 -19.18 -24.25 -15.74
C GLY A 849 -20.45 -23.44 -16.05
N ARG A 850 -20.41 -22.11 -15.98
CA ARG A 850 -21.55 -21.22 -16.30
C ARG A 850 -22.10 -21.46 -17.71
N PHE A 851 -21.26 -21.88 -18.64
CA PHE A 851 -21.64 -22.15 -20.04
C PHE A 851 -21.93 -23.62 -20.35
N ASN A 852 -22.11 -24.46 -19.35
CA ASN A 852 -22.52 -25.84 -19.54
C ASN A 852 -24.05 -25.95 -19.78
N ILE A 853 -24.50 -25.30 -20.87
CA ILE A 853 -25.90 -25.24 -21.32
C ILE A 853 -25.95 -25.78 -22.74
N ASP A 854 -26.82 -26.76 -23.02
CA ASP A 854 -27.00 -27.29 -24.37
C ASP A 854 -27.54 -26.18 -25.29
N ASP A 855 -27.10 -26.19 -26.55
CA ASP A 855 -27.36 -25.22 -27.59
C ASP A 855 -26.80 -23.80 -27.31
N GLU A 856 -26.15 -23.53 -26.16
CA GLU A 856 -25.60 -22.22 -25.81
C GLU A 856 -24.11 -22.26 -25.39
N TRP A 857 -23.49 -23.43 -25.28
CA TRP A 857 -22.13 -23.59 -24.77
C TRP A 857 -21.05 -22.86 -25.59
N PHE A 858 -21.35 -22.51 -26.85
CA PHE A 858 -20.46 -21.80 -27.76
C PHE A 858 -20.71 -20.27 -27.80
N GLN A 859 -21.59 -19.73 -26.95
CA GLN A 859 -21.81 -18.29 -26.87
C GLN A 859 -20.60 -17.52 -26.30
N PHE A 860 -20.48 -16.23 -26.58
CA PHE A 860 -19.49 -15.39 -25.96
C PHE A 860 -19.78 -15.16 -24.45
N GLY A 861 -18.74 -14.84 -23.65
CA GLY A 861 -18.90 -14.52 -22.24
C GLY A 861 -19.81 -13.34 -21.99
N ARG A 862 -19.75 -12.35 -22.86
CA ARG A 862 -20.63 -11.15 -22.83
C ARG A 862 -20.90 -10.66 -24.24
N LYS A 863 -22.15 -10.27 -24.52
CA LYS A 863 -22.61 -9.74 -25.82
C LYS A 863 -22.30 -8.25 -26.04
N GLN A 864 -21.40 -7.64 -25.24
CA GLN A 864 -21.04 -6.23 -25.39
C GLN A 864 -20.39 -5.95 -26.76
N GLY A 865 -20.71 -4.81 -27.35
CA GLY A 865 -20.07 -4.34 -28.58
C GLY A 865 -20.54 -5.04 -29.87
N ILE A 866 -21.16 -6.21 -29.82
CA ILE A 866 -21.55 -6.99 -31.01
C ILE A 866 -22.47 -6.17 -31.93
N ASN A 867 -23.53 -5.57 -31.38
CA ASN A 867 -24.55 -4.85 -32.15
C ASN A 867 -24.05 -3.52 -32.77
N PHE A 868 -22.85 -3.10 -32.39
CA PHE A 868 -22.28 -1.81 -32.81
C PHE A 868 -21.07 -1.97 -33.73
N ALA A 869 -20.53 -3.19 -33.84
CA ALA A 869 -19.26 -3.42 -34.53
C ALA A 869 -19.33 -3.09 -36.04
N GLU A 870 -20.47 -3.33 -36.69
CA GLU A 870 -20.65 -3.10 -38.14
C GLU A 870 -21.10 -1.66 -38.48
N LYS A 871 -21.17 -0.74 -37.48
CA LYS A 871 -21.43 0.68 -37.74
C LYS A 871 -20.14 1.43 -38.06
N GLU A 872 -20.28 2.50 -38.88
CA GLU A 872 -19.23 3.50 -39.08
C GLU A 872 -18.77 4.07 -37.73
N LYS A 873 -17.44 4.10 -37.48
CA LYS A 873 -16.88 4.45 -36.17
C LYS A 873 -15.44 4.91 -36.21
N LEU A 874 -15.01 5.65 -35.17
CA LEU A 874 -13.59 5.72 -34.85
C LEU A 874 -13.25 4.56 -33.91
N VAL A 875 -11.99 4.12 -33.95
CA VAL A 875 -11.45 3.09 -33.05
C VAL A 875 -10.17 3.58 -32.39
N ALA A 876 -9.95 3.20 -31.13
CA ALA A 876 -8.73 3.51 -30.39
C ALA A 876 -8.37 2.38 -29.42
N PRO A 877 -7.08 2.13 -29.14
CA PRO A 877 -6.69 1.16 -28.12
C PRO A 877 -7.10 1.64 -26.74
N GLU A 878 -7.40 0.71 -25.83
CA GLU A 878 -7.73 1.02 -24.41
C GLU A 878 -6.60 1.76 -23.70
N ILE A 879 -5.34 1.45 -24.07
CA ILE A 879 -4.14 1.96 -23.41
C ILE A 879 -3.20 2.50 -24.47
N SER A 880 -2.73 3.74 -24.31
CA SER A 880 -1.87 4.40 -25.30
C SER A 880 -0.94 5.44 -24.65
N LEU A 881 0.15 5.78 -25.36
CA LEU A 881 1.09 6.89 -25.07
C LEU A 881 0.78 8.14 -25.91
N GLY A 882 -0.45 8.33 -26.36
CA GLY A 882 -0.86 9.46 -27.20
C GLY A 882 -2.22 9.20 -27.83
N GLY A 883 -2.74 10.14 -28.57
CA GLY A 883 -3.91 9.93 -29.39
C GLY A 883 -3.58 8.91 -30.49
N ASN A 884 -4.20 7.74 -30.45
CA ASN A 884 -4.06 6.67 -31.45
C ASN A 884 -5.43 6.28 -31.99
N PHE A 885 -6.11 7.26 -32.59
CA PHE A 885 -7.42 7.05 -33.22
C PHE A 885 -7.27 6.76 -34.69
N ALA A 886 -8.02 5.80 -35.18
CA ALA A 886 -8.15 5.41 -36.56
C ALA A 886 -9.63 5.35 -36.99
N TYR A 887 -9.92 5.35 -38.27
CA TYR A 887 -11.25 5.45 -38.82
C TYR A 887 -11.69 4.17 -39.55
N ASP A 888 -12.70 3.48 -39.01
CA ASP A 888 -13.41 2.35 -39.64
C ASP A 888 -14.66 2.86 -40.35
N LYS A 889 -14.45 3.41 -41.53
CA LYS A 889 -15.50 4.04 -42.35
C LYS A 889 -16.65 3.10 -42.71
N ASN A 890 -16.32 1.83 -42.97
CA ASN A 890 -17.28 0.87 -43.49
C ASN A 890 -17.80 -0.09 -42.40
N GLY A 891 -17.41 0.09 -41.15
CA GLY A 891 -17.81 -0.81 -40.08
C GLY A 891 -17.32 -2.25 -40.28
N ARG A 892 -16.10 -2.44 -40.80
CA ARG A 892 -15.62 -3.75 -41.21
C ARG A 892 -15.13 -4.60 -40.04
N PHE A 893 -14.67 -3.96 -38.95
CA PHE A 893 -13.88 -4.61 -37.94
C PHE A 893 -14.61 -4.77 -36.62
N TYR A 894 -14.57 -5.98 -36.10
CA TYR A 894 -14.80 -6.30 -34.71
C TYR A 894 -13.53 -6.06 -33.92
N SER A 895 -13.60 -5.95 -32.63
CA SER A 895 -12.43 -5.68 -31.80
C SER A 895 -12.47 -6.47 -30.49
N THR A 896 -11.27 -6.69 -29.93
CA THR A 896 -11.14 -7.24 -28.58
C THR A 896 -11.53 -6.21 -27.52
N THR A 897 -11.66 -6.62 -26.26
CA THR A 897 -11.89 -5.73 -25.12
C THR A 897 -10.79 -4.67 -24.92
N LYS A 898 -9.69 -4.76 -25.67
CA LYS A 898 -8.58 -3.82 -25.61
C LYS A 898 -8.67 -2.68 -26.64
N VAL A 899 -9.77 -2.60 -27.39
CA VAL A 899 -10.07 -1.55 -28.36
C VAL A 899 -11.48 -1.03 -28.12
N TYR A 900 -11.61 0.30 -28.13
CA TYR A 900 -12.88 1.00 -28.02
C TYR A 900 -13.35 1.50 -29.38
N GLY A 901 -14.65 1.39 -29.65
CA GLY A 901 -15.34 1.96 -30.81
C GLY A 901 -16.15 3.19 -30.40
N TYR A 902 -16.15 4.22 -31.25
CA TYR A 902 -16.79 5.52 -31.04
C TYR A 902 -17.79 5.80 -32.16
N ILE A 903 -19.08 5.79 -31.86
CA ILE A 903 -20.18 6.05 -32.81
C ILE A 903 -20.74 7.44 -32.53
N LYS A 904 -20.73 8.29 -33.55
CA LYS A 904 -21.21 9.65 -33.51
C LYS A 904 -22.75 9.68 -33.53
N LYS A 905 -23.38 10.63 -32.83
CA LYS A 905 -24.82 10.86 -32.89
C LYS A 905 -25.27 11.32 -34.26
N ASP A 906 -26.44 10.89 -34.66
CA ASP A 906 -27.11 11.43 -35.85
C ASP A 906 -27.35 12.94 -35.67
N GLY A 907 -27.21 13.71 -36.74
CA GLY A 907 -27.41 15.16 -36.71
C GLY A 907 -26.25 16.02 -36.23
N VAL A 908 -25.15 15.42 -35.74
CA VAL A 908 -23.90 16.16 -35.48
C VAL A 908 -23.24 16.56 -36.79
N LYS A 909 -23.05 17.87 -36.98
CA LYS A 909 -22.60 18.47 -38.26
C LYS A 909 -21.15 18.09 -38.60
N GLU A 910 -20.28 18.01 -37.58
CA GLU A 910 -18.88 17.68 -37.77
C GLU A 910 -18.75 16.21 -38.18
N SER A 911 -17.94 15.94 -39.21
CA SER A 911 -17.69 14.58 -39.72
C SER A 911 -16.79 13.77 -38.78
N TYR A 912 -16.71 12.46 -38.99
CA TYR A 912 -15.72 11.61 -38.32
C TYR A 912 -14.28 12.06 -38.58
N LEU A 913 -13.99 12.71 -39.75
CA LEU A 913 -12.65 13.20 -40.03
C LEU A 913 -12.25 14.36 -39.14
N PHE A 914 -13.18 15.27 -38.84
CA PHE A 914 -12.92 16.34 -37.88
C PHE A 914 -12.61 15.78 -36.48
N TRP A 915 -13.42 14.85 -36.00
CA TRP A 915 -13.21 14.23 -34.70
C TRP A 915 -11.93 13.38 -34.63
N LEU A 916 -11.56 12.74 -35.74
CA LEU A 916 -10.29 12.03 -35.87
C LEU A 916 -9.09 13.00 -35.71
N GLY A 917 -9.17 14.20 -36.27
CA GLY A 917 -8.17 15.26 -36.10
C GLY A 917 -8.09 15.72 -34.63
N LEU A 918 -9.22 16.02 -34.03
CA LEU A 918 -9.29 16.50 -32.64
C LEU A 918 -8.74 15.44 -31.65
N PHE A 919 -9.18 14.18 -31.75
CA PHE A 919 -8.75 13.10 -30.85
C PHE A 919 -7.28 12.71 -31.00
N ASN A 920 -6.67 13.00 -32.13
CA ASN A 920 -5.25 12.83 -32.34
C ASN A 920 -4.42 14.12 -32.07
N SER A 921 -5.07 15.25 -31.67
CA SER A 921 -4.39 16.52 -31.37
C SER A 921 -3.61 16.48 -30.04
N LYS A 922 -2.64 17.34 -29.92
CA LYS A 922 -1.88 17.53 -28.66
C LYS A 922 -2.77 18.05 -27.52
N LEU A 923 -3.76 18.91 -27.84
CA LEU A 923 -4.70 19.40 -26.81
C LEU A 923 -5.53 18.28 -26.19
N PHE A 924 -6.05 17.36 -27.02
CA PHE A 924 -6.79 16.21 -26.48
C PHE A 924 -5.90 15.29 -25.66
N TRP A 925 -4.68 15.05 -26.11
CA TRP A 925 -3.69 14.27 -25.38
C TRP A 925 -3.34 14.94 -24.04
N TYR A 926 -3.08 16.24 -24.04
CA TYR A 926 -2.85 17.03 -22.82
C TYR A 926 -4.00 16.88 -21.81
N PHE A 927 -5.26 17.01 -22.29
CA PHE A 927 -6.42 16.81 -21.44
C PHE A 927 -6.45 15.41 -20.82
N ILE A 928 -6.16 14.36 -21.60
CA ILE A 928 -6.10 12.98 -21.08
C ILE A 928 -4.96 12.82 -20.07
N GLN A 929 -3.82 13.46 -20.29
CA GLN A 929 -2.72 13.45 -19.32
C GLN A 929 -3.11 14.10 -18.00
N GLN A 930 -3.87 15.19 -18.03
CA GLN A 930 -4.30 15.91 -16.82
C GLN A 930 -5.49 15.28 -16.10
N THR A 931 -6.41 14.63 -16.82
CA THR A 931 -7.67 14.15 -16.25
C THR A 931 -7.80 12.62 -16.24
N GLY A 932 -6.96 11.95 -17.00
CA GLY A 932 -6.99 10.51 -17.20
C GLY A 932 -6.27 9.72 -16.10
N TYR A 933 -6.22 8.41 -16.26
CA TYR A 933 -5.53 7.49 -15.36
C TYR A 933 -4.23 7.00 -16.00
N VAL A 934 -3.11 7.33 -15.38
CA VAL A 934 -1.79 6.90 -15.83
C VAL A 934 -1.52 5.45 -15.43
N LEU A 935 -0.87 4.70 -16.33
CA LEU A 935 -0.43 3.32 -16.13
C LEU A 935 1.11 3.26 -16.18
N ARG A 936 1.67 2.13 -15.72
CA ARG A 936 3.12 1.90 -15.72
C ARG A 936 3.74 2.23 -17.10
N GLY A 937 4.83 3.01 -17.09
CA GLY A 937 5.51 3.46 -18.31
C GLY A 937 4.90 4.71 -18.95
N GLY A 938 4.08 5.47 -18.21
CA GLY A 938 3.49 6.72 -18.70
C GLY A 938 2.29 6.53 -19.66
N TYR A 939 1.80 5.29 -19.81
CA TYR A 939 0.61 5.02 -20.62
C TYR A 939 -0.66 5.53 -19.94
N PHE A 940 -1.62 6.00 -20.72
CA PHE A 940 -2.94 6.40 -20.24
C PHE A 940 -4.04 5.50 -20.80
N THR A 941 -5.16 5.45 -20.09
CA THR A 941 -6.32 4.66 -20.51
C THR A 941 -7.37 5.54 -21.17
N PHE A 942 -7.85 5.12 -22.37
CA PHE A 942 -8.84 5.79 -23.17
C PHE A 942 -10.26 5.23 -22.92
N LYS A 943 -10.58 4.96 -21.64
CA LYS A 943 -11.91 4.50 -21.23
C LYS A 943 -12.93 5.62 -21.31
N THR A 944 -14.18 5.23 -21.49
CA THR A 944 -15.35 6.10 -21.66
C THR A 944 -15.40 7.23 -20.64
N ASN A 945 -15.17 6.95 -19.37
CA ASN A 945 -15.24 7.92 -18.27
C ASN A 945 -14.16 9.01 -18.30
N TYR A 946 -13.04 8.81 -19.02
CA TYR A 946 -11.99 9.82 -19.17
C TYR A 946 -12.13 10.65 -20.47
N ILE A 947 -12.84 10.11 -21.45
CA ILE A 947 -13.02 10.76 -22.75
C ILE A 947 -14.31 11.60 -22.79
N LEU A 948 -15.41 11.06 -22.25
CA LEU A 948 -16.72 11.75 -22.28
C LEU A 948 -16.71 13.17 -21.66
N PRO A 949 -15.92 13.45 -20.61
CA PRO A 949 -15.85 14.79 -20.01
C PRO A 949 -15.13 15.83 -20.89
N PHE A 950 -14.40 15.45 -21.96
CA PHE A 950 -13.64 16.40 -22.76
C PHE A 950 -14.53 17.54 -23.25
N PRO A 951 -14.17 18.82 -22.97
CA PRO A 951 -14.99 19.97 -23.29
C PRO A 951 -14.97 20.32 -24.79
N VAL A 952 -16.13 20.68 -25.33
CA VAL A 952 -16.29 21.03 -26.75
C VAL A 952 -16.95 22.41 -26.90
N PRO A 953 -16.44 23.30 -27.75
CA PRO A 953 -17.05 24.60 -28.03
C PRO A 953 -18.49 24.48 -28.48
N LYS A 954 -19.33 25.47 -28.14
CA LYS A 954 -20.76 25.51 -28.52
C LYS A 954 -20.93 25.46 -30.06
N ILE A 955 -20.11 26.23 -30.74
CA ILE A 955 -20.13 26.34 -32.20
C ILE A 955 -18.70 26.16 -32.70
N ILE A 956 -18.50 25.29 -33.66
CA ILE A 956 -17.23 25.13 -34.37
C ILE A 956 -17.38 25.79 -35.73
N PRO A 957 -16.55 26.78 -36.08
CA PRO A 957 -16.63 27.46 -37.35
C PRO A 957 -16.49 26.45 -38.51
N THR A 958 -17.31 26.63 -39.56
CA THR A 958 -17.31 25.74 -40.73
C THR A 958 -15.94 25.72 -41.42
N GLU A 959 -15.25 26.86 -41.46
CA GLU A 959 -13.90 26.99 -42.00
C GLU A 959 -12.91 26.12 -41.24
N THR A 960 -13.00 26.09 -39.89
CA THR A 960 -12.15 25.23 -39.05
C THR A 960 -12.44 23.75 -39.31
N ILE A 961 -13.72 23.38 -39.40
CA ILE A 961 -14.13 22.00 -39.70
C ILE A 961 -13.50 21.58 -41.06
N SER A 962 -13.79 22.37 -42.11
CA SER A 962 -13.29 22.06 -43.48
C SER A 962 -11.77 21.99 -43.55
N ALA A 963 -11.05 22.89 -42.87
CA ALA A 963 -9.58 22.90 -42.86
C ALA A 963 -9.01 21.65 -42.19
N VAL A 964 -9.53 21.27 -41.02
CA VAL A 964 -9.11 20.05 -40.31
C VAL A 964 -9.44 18.80 -41.12
N GLU A 965 -10.65 18.72 -41.71
CA GLU A 965 -11.03 17.58 -42.56
C GLU A 965 -10.14 17.40 -43.78
N GLU A 966 -9.76 18.50 -44.47
CA GLU A 966 -8.84 18.47 -45.62
C GLU A 966 -7.44 18.00 -45.22
N LEU A 967 -6.93 18.46 -44.06
CA LEU A 967 -5.64 18.01 -43.53
C LEU A 967 -5.68 16.51 -43.16
N VAL A 968 -6.76 16.06 -42.51
CA VAL A 968 -6.95 14.64 -42.18
C VAL A 968 -7.03 13.78 -43.45
N LYS A 969 -7.78 14.19 -44.50
CA LYS A 969 -7.82 13.50 -45.80
C LYS A 969 -6.42 13.39 -46.42
N LYS A 970 -5.63 14.47 -46.36
CA LYS A 970 -4.25 14.50 -46.82
C LYS A 970 -3.36 13.51 -46.06
N ILE A 971 -3.52 13.44 -44.70
CA ILE A 971 -2.80 12.47 -43.86
C ILE A 971 -3.17 11.04 -44.27
N LEU A 972 -4.47 10.73 -44.31
CA LEU A 972 -4.95 9.40 -44.68
C LEU A 972 -4.42 8.95 -46.02
N LYS A 973 -4.46 9.82 -47.05
CA LYS A 973 -3.89 9.56 -48.37
C LYS A 973 -2.37 9.32 -48.35
N LYS A 974 -1.63 10.08 -47.53
CA LYS A 974 -0.20 9.84 -47.32
C LYS A 974 0.08 8.47 -46.69
N LYS A 975 -0.75 8.00 -45.77
CA LYS A 975 -0.59 6.74 -45.04
C LYS A 975 -1.12 5.50 -45.80
N GLU A 976 -1.92 5.66 -46.86
CA GLU A 976 -2.34 4.53 -47.69
C GLU A 976 -1.24 3.61 -48.16
N ASN A 977 -0.05 4.17 -48.44
CA ASN A 977 1.10 3.43 -48.97
C ASN A 977 2.18 3.08 -47.90
N SER A 978 2.14 3.66 -46.71
CA SER A 978 3.07 3.39 -45.60
C SER A 978 2.67 4.12 -44.31
N TYR A 979 2.47 3.42 -43.26
CA TYR A 979 2.19 3.95 -41.91
C TYR A 979 3.34 4.80 -41.32
N ARG A 980 4.57 4.70 -41.87
CA ARG A 980 5.77 5.42 -41.40
C ARG A 980 5.99 6.77 -42.11
N LYS A 981 5.09 7.21 -42.98
CA LYS A 981 5.26 8.52 -43.66
C LYS A 981 5.19 9.67 -42.67
N ASN A 982 6.06 10.66 -42.88
CA ASN A 982 6.10 11.85 -42.04
C ASN A 982 4.85 12.73 -42.29
N ILE A 983 4.09 12.99 -41.24
CA ILE A 983 2.85 13.77 -41.20
C ILE A 983 2.93 14.96 -40.24
N LEU A 984 4.12 15.25 -39.69
CA LEU A 984 4.33 16.24 -38.63
C LEU A 984 3.85 17.66 -39.03
N ASN A 985 3.95 18.03 -40.31
CA ASN A 985 3.50 19.35 -40.74
C ASN A 985 1.97 19.45 -40.70
N GLU A 986 1.27 18.44 -41.22
CA GLU A 986 -0.17 18.40 -41.19
C GLU A 986 -0.71 18.32 -39.76
N GLU A 987 -0.06 17.57 -38.88
CA GLU A 987 -0.43 17.50 -37.46
C GLU A 987 -0.25 18.84 -36.77
N LYS A 988 0.85 19.56 -36.99
CA LYS A 988 1.06 20.90 -36.43
C LYS A 988 0.00 21.90 -36.92
N GLU A 989 -0.40 21.82 -38.23
CA GLU A 989 -1.47 22.66 -38.76
C GLU A 989 -2.82 22.33 -38.07
N ILE A 990 -3.15 21.04 -37.85
CA ILE A 990 -4.33 20.64 -37.12
C ILE A 990 -4.29 21.17 -35.70
N ASP A 991 -3.17 20.98 -34.97
CA ASP A 991 -2.99 21.49 -33.60
C ASP A 991 -3.22 23.01 -33.54
N ASN A 992 -2.69 23.78 -34.49
CA ASN A 992 -2.88 25.22 -34.57
C ASN A 992 -4.36 25.62 -34.76
N PHE A 993 -5.12 24.88 -35.59
CA PHE A 993 -6.57 25.11 -35.73
C PHE A 993 -7.31 24.79 -34.45
N ILE A 994 -6.93 23.71 -33.77
CA ILE A 994 -7.52 23.31 -32.47
C ILE A 994 -7.16 24.35 -31.38
N TYR A 995 -5.91 24.81 -31.27
CA TYR A 995 -5.52 25.85 -30.29
C TYR A 995 -6.32 27.12 -30.48
N LYS A 996 -6.48 27.59 -31.71
CA LYS A 996 -7.32 28.75 -32.03
C LYS A 996 -8.79 28.54 -31.67
N LEU A 997 -9.31 27.34 -31.91
CA LEU A 997 -10.69 26.99 -31.58
C LEU A 997 -10.98 27.12 -30.06
N TYR A 998 -9.98 26.90 -29.22
CA TYR A 998 -10.07 27.02 -27.75
C TYR A 998 -9.51 28.34 -27.22
N ASP A 999 -9.15 29.30 -28.11
CA ASP A 999 -8.58 30.61 -27.76
C ASP A 999 -7.37 30.51 -26.84
N LEU A 1000 -6.45 29.55 -27.14
CA LEU A 1000 -5.25 29.34 -26.31
C LEU A 1000 -4.19 30.36 -26.63
N LYS A 1001 -3.52 30.90 -25.60
CA LYS A 1001 -2.43 31.86 -25.69
C LYS A 1001 -1.10 31.14 -25.92
N THR A 1002 -0.07 31.92 -26.33
CA THR A 1002 1.25 31.39 -26.66
C THR A 1002 1.92 30.66 -25.49
N ASP A 1003 1.76 31.15 -24.25
CA ASP A 1003 2.23 30.52 -23.02
C ASP A 1003 1.51 29.20 -22.74
N GLU A 1004 0.17 29.17 -22.89
CA GLU A 1004 -0.66 27.97 -22.75
C GLU A 1004 -0.32 26.91 -23.83
N ILE A 1005 -0.07 27.35 -25.07
CA ILE A 1005 0.36 26.45 -26.15
C ILE A 1005 1.74 25.86 -25.85
N SER A 1006 2.67 26.68 -25.37
CA SER A 1006 4.02 26.20 -24.98
C SER A 1006 3.96 25.14 -23.89
N GLU A 1007 3.03 25.26 -22.94
CA GLU A 1007 2.78 24.27 -21.89
C GLU A 1007 2.24 22.93 -22.45
N ILE A 1008 1.28 22.99 -23.38
CA ILE A 1008 0.70 21.79 -24.02
C ILE A 1008 1.74 21.07 -24.89
N GLU A 1009 2.68 21.81 -25.44
CA GLU A 1009 3.70 21.28 -26.36
C GLU A 1009 4.94 20.69 -25.67
N ARG A 1010 5.12 20.99 -24.37
CA ARG A 1010 6.12 20.34 -23.51
C ARG A 1010 5.76 18.88 -23.21
#